data_405da54c179d7dcd83ca5b4661c19be1
#
_entry.id   405da54c179d7dcd83ca5b4661c19be1
#
_cell.length_a   1.000
_cell.length_b   1.000
_cell.length_c   1.000
_cell.angle_alpha   90.00
_cell.angle_beta   90.00
_cell.angle_gamma   90.00
#
_symmetry.space_group_name_H-M   'P 1'
#
loop_
_entity.id
_entity.type
_entity.pdbx_description
1 polymer ?
#
loop_
_entity_poly.entity_id
_entity_poly.type
_entity_poly.pdbx_seq_one_letter_code
_entity_poly.pdbx_strand_id
1 'polypeptide(L)'
;MEHVARLNAVSHRYKAVFALNDVTLDIPAGQVVGLIGPDGVGKSTLLGLIAGVRRAQEGEVTVLGQDMRDARARTALGAKIAYMPQGLGRNLYPSLSVRENLDFFGRLFGQKREERHARISMLTEATGLAPFLDRPAGKLSGGMKQKLGLCAALIHDPDLLILDEPTTGVDPLSRRQFWELIDRIRAKLTGMSVVVATAYMEEAERFDWLAAMNDGQVIATGSPEDIRTNAGKATLEDAFVEMLPKEEGEEVGVTLRPRVEQNGAVPAIEAFDLVKRFNNFTAVDHVSFTIPEGEIFGFLGSNGCGKSTTMKMLTGLLQPTEGHSKLFGEELENGDMAARQNIGYMSQAFSLYAELTVRQNLELHAKLYHIPAQRRAVRVREVLDEFELTEIAEALPDGLPLGIRQRLQLAVATIHEPRILILDEPTSGVDPLARDAFWRKLISLSRDKGVTIFISTHFMNEAERCDRISLMHAGRVLDVGTPQELTERRGAQTLEEAFIAALEGETQAEDAPSDTAGLTADVATKTASAAHRATSRLWAYTTRETLELVRDPIRMFFALAGPIILMLTMGFGISFDVDKLSFAVNDMDRTPESRRLVEAFSSIPQFEQQEDFSSLDELDRLMERGDVTLAMEIPDGFGKTLHQGLTAPEISIWIDGSMPFRGETTEGYTLGLLTQFAEDLEAETGIESSASLSISTRYLFNQAFKSAHAMVPSMIMLILMLIPAIMSTIAVVREKETGTIANFRATPVRKVEFLVGKQLPYIVIAWFNFWVLVGLGLWVFEVPWYGSLPVLGLAALFFVIATTGFGQLVSAFTRTQVSAVFATAVIAIIPTVNFSGLITPVSTLAPIGRLIGLSFPGAWFQPVSVGIFLKGFGLSDVALNILMLAVFSLIYLVLSVLALRKQEA
;
A
#
# COMPACT_ATOMS: atom_id res chain seq x y z
N MET A 1 -3.89 33.56 -25.60
CA MET A 1 -2.53 32.97 -25.66
C MET A 1 -2.51 32.04 -26.85
N GLU A 2 -1.47 32.10 -27.66
CA GLU A 2 -1.33 31.25 -28.85
C GLU A 2 -1.02 29.78 -28.45
N HIS A 3 -0.24 29.61 -27.37
CA HIS A 3 0.16 28.29 -26.86
C HIS A 3 -0.23 28.15 -25.39
N VAL A 4 -0.76 26.97 -25.01
CA VAL A 4 -1.10 26.63 -23.62
C VAL A 4 0.13 26.14 -22.85
N ALA A 5 1.03 25.44 -23.52
CA ALA A 5 2.31 25.03 -22.98
C ALA A 5 3.42 25.13 -24.03
N ARG A 6 4.63 25.45 -23.57
CA ARG A 6 5.84 25.54 -24.42
C ARG A 6 6.98 24.82 -23.69
N LEU A 7 7.61 23.91 -24.39
CA LEU A 7 8.80 23.19 -23.96
C LEU A 7 9.96 23.62 -24.87
N ASN A 8 11.12 23.89 -24.30
CA ASN A 8 12.31 24.29 -25.01
C ASN A 8 13.51 23.49 -24.54
N ALA A 9 14.07 22.65 -25.43
CA ALA A 9 15.24 21.80 -25.18
C ALA A 9 15.12 20.95 -23.88
N VAL A 10 13.96 20.33 -23.67
CA VAL A 10 13.67 19.61 -22.43
C VAL A 10 14.21 18.19 -22.49
N SER A 11 15.09 17.86 -21.53
CA SER A 11 15.58 16.49 -21.32
C SER A 11 15.24 15.99 -19.92
N HIS A 12 14.87 14.70 -19.84
CA HIS A 12 14.57 14.03 -18.56
C HIS A 12 15.04 12.58 -18.59
N ARG A 13 15.72 12.16 -17.54
CA ARG A 13 16.39 10.86 -17.43
C ARG A 13 15.96 10.09 -16.19
N TYR A 14 15.71 8.80 -16.34
CA TYR A 14 15.54 7.85 -15.25
C TYR A 14 16.76 6.95 -15.19
N LYS A 15 17.62 7.15 -14.19
CA LYS A 15 18.92 6.48 -14.09
C LYS A 15 19.76 6.69 -15.36
N ALA A 16 19.94 5.66 -16.19
CA ALA A 16 20.71 5.69 -17.42
C ALA A 16 19.86 5.90 -18.70
N VAL A 17 18.52 5.80 -18.60
CA VAL A 17 17.62 5.85 -19.75
C VAL A 17 17.03 7.26 -19.89
N PHE A 18 17.11 7.84 -21.10
CA PHE A 18 16.41 9.06 -21.44
C PHE A 18 14.92 8.76 -21.67
N ALA A 19 14.04 9.41 -20.93
CA ALA A 19 12.61 9.40 -21.21
C ALA A 19 12.20 10.54 -22.14
N LEU A 20 12.94 11.67 -22.09
CA LEU A 20 12.83 12.81 -23.02
C LEU A 20 14.24 13.26 -23.37
N ASN A 21 14.49 13.49 -24.64
CA ASN A 21 15.79 13.85 -25.17
C ASN A 21 15.67 15.08 -26.09
N ASP A 22 16.05 16.24 -25.59
CA ASP A 22 16.04 17.53 -26.29
C ASP A 22 14.69 17.90 -26.95
N VAL A 23 13.58 17.72 -26.18
CA VAL A 23 12.23 17.96 -26.69
C VAL A 23 11.95 19.45 -26.75
N THR A 24 11.63 19.94 -27.95
CA THR A 24 11.10 21.30 -28.22
C THR A 24 9.72 21.17 -28.82
N LEU A 25 8.69 21.71 -28.13
CA LEU A 25 7.29 21.54 -28.52
C LEU A 25 6.44 22.70 -28.04
N ASP A 26 5.68 23.29 -28.98
CA ASP A 26 4.67 24.31 -28.71
C ASP A 26 3.28 23.70 -28.82
N ILE A 27 2.52 23.69 -27.72
CA ILE A 27 1.17 23.10 -27.64
C ILE A 27 0.14 24.21 -27.83
N PRO A 28 -0.74 24.14 -28.84
CA PRO A 28 -1.72 25.17 -29.13
C PRO A 28 -2.78 25.29 -28.03
N ALA A 29 -3.30 26.50 -27.78
CA ALA A 29 -4.33 26.76 -26.80
C ALA A 29 -5.74 26.55 -27.34
N GLY A 30 -6.70 26.14 -26.48
CA GLY A 30 -8.10 26.00 -26.84
C GLY A 30 -8.44 24.78 -27.70
N GLN A 31 -7.48 23.88 -27.90
CA GLN A 31 -7.62 22.67 -28.73
C GLN A 31 -7.54 21.40 -27.90
N VAL A 32 -7.98 20.27 -28.48
CA VAL A 32 -7.66 18.93 -28.00
C VAL A 32 -6.39 18.47 -28.67
N VAL A 33 -5.33 18.35 -27.89
CA VAL A 33 -4.00 17.97 -28.36
C VAL A 33 -3.69 16.54 -27.92
N GLY A 34 -3.36 15.68 -28.88
CA GLY A 34 -2.95 14.31 -28.62
C GLY A 34 -1.44 14.13 -28.61
N LEU A 35 -0.91 13.50 -27.61
CA LEU A 35 0.45 12.94 -27.59
C LEU A 35 0.33 11.45 -27.94
N ILE A 36 0.80 11.05 -29.11
CA ILE A 36 0.73 9.67 -29.61
C ILE A 36 2.12 9.04 -29.68
N GLY A 37 2.19 7.75 -29.52
CA GLY A 37 3.45 6.99 -29.59
C GLY A 37 3.43 5.72 -28.78
N PRO A 38 4.46 4.84 -28.91
CA PRO A 38 4.59 3.61 -28.18
C PRO A 38 4.65 3.79 -26.66
N ASP A 39 4.51 2.70 -25.93
CA ASP A 39 4.70 2.71 -24.48
C ASP A 39 6.17 2.97 -24.13
N GLY A 40 6.37 3.78 -23.08
CA GLY A 40 7.73 4.09 -22.61
C GLY A 40 8.44 5.24 -23.32
N VAL A 41 7.90 5.82 -24.41
CA VAL A 41 8.53 6.91 -25.18
C VAL A 41 8.51 8.28 -24.49
N GLY A 42 8.00 8.37 -23.23
CA GLY A 42 8.06 9.62 -22.48
C GLY A 42 6.77 10.44 -22.45
N LYS A 43 5.64 10.01 -23.05
CA LYS A 43 4.34 10.73 -23.03
C LYS A 43 3.92 11.16 -21.62
N SER A 44 3.82 10.22 -20.70
CA SER A 44 3.45 10.50 -19.29
C SER A 44 4.47 11.36 -18.54
N THR A 45 5.75 11.29 -18.95
CA THR A 45 6.79 12.18 -18.40
C THR A 45 6.56 13.62 -18.87
N LEU A 46 6.28 13.81 -20.15
CA LEU A 46 5.95 15.10 -20.73
C LEU A 46 4.71 15.71 -20.06
N LEU A 47 3.62 14.95 -19.96
CA LEU A 47 2.39 15.38 -19.25
C LEU A 47 2.67 15.75 -17.78
N GLY A 48 3.49 14.96 -17.08
CA GLY A 48 3.87 15.23 -15.70
C GLY A 48 4.68 16.52 -15.53
N LEU A 49 5.50 16.90 -16.51
CA LEU A 49 6.23 18.17 -16.55
C LEU A 49 5.27 19.34 -16.76
N ILE A 50 4.33 19.23 -17.72
CA ILE A 50 3.30 20.24 -18.01
C ILE A 50 2.37 20.41 -16.79
N ALA A 51 1.96 19.33 -16.15
CA ALA A 51 1.15 19.37 -14.94
C ALA A 51 1.90 19.89 -13.68
N GLY A 52 3.22 20.04 -13.76
CA GLY A 52 4.07 20.46 -12.63
C GLY A 52 4.26 19.39 -11.54
N VAL A 53 3.81 18.15 -11.78
CA VAL A 53 3.99 16.99 -10.90
C VAL A 53 5.44 16.52 -10.91
N ARG A 54 6.13 16.67 -12.05
CA ARG A 54 7.55 16.36 -12.25
C ARG A 54 8.37 17.62 -12.39
N ARG A 55 9.65 17.53 -12.06
CA ARG A 55 10.61 18.63 -12.22
C ARG A 55 11.39 18.43 -13.51
N ALA A 56 11.47 19.47 -14.35
CA ALA A 56 12.39 19.49 -15.48
C ALA A 56 13.85 19.39 -14.97
N GLN A 57 14.59 18.43 -15.52
CA GLN A 57 16.02 18.26 -15.19
C GLN A 57 16.86 19.24 -16.03
N GLU A 58 16.56 19.33 -17.33
CA GLU A 58 17.18 20.25 -18.28
C GLU A 58 16.10 20.92 -19.12
N GLY A 59 16.40 22.08 -19.69
CA GLY A 59 15.48 22.85 -20.54
C GLY A 59 14.46 23.67 -19.76
N GLU A 60 13.49 24.25 -20.47
CA GLU A 60 12.49 25.17 -19.94
C GLU A 60 11.06 24.66 -20.26
N VAL A 61 10.18 24.73 -19.26
CA VAL A 61 8.75 24.40 -19.43
C VAL A 61 7.92 25.56 -18.94
N THR A 62 7.17 26.16 -19.87
CA THR A 62 6.26 27.28 -19.62
C THR A 62 4.83 26.81 -19.86
N VAL A 63 3.93 27.02 -18.88
CA VAL A 63 2.51 26.61 -18.96
C VAL A 63 1.64 27.81 -18.59
N LEU A 64 0.62 28.08 -19.38
CA LEU A 64 -0.25 29.26 -19.23
C LEU A 64 0.55 30.57 -19.03
N GLY A 65 1.70 30.67 -19.74
CA GLY A 65 2.60 31.83 -19.71
C GLY A 65 3.50 31.95 -18.47
N GLN A 66 3.60 30.87 -17.63
CA GLN A 66 4.42 30.91 -16.44
C GLN A 66 5.45 29.76 -16.41
N ASP A 67 6.66 30.04 -15.93
CA ASP A 67 7.75 29.06 -15.81
C ASP A 67 7.45 28.04 -14.70
N MET A 68 7.45 26.76 -15.06
CA MET A 68 7.19 25.65 -14.15
C MET A 68 8.34 25.38 -13.16
N ARG A 69 9.48 26.03 -13.29
CA ARG A 69 10.56 25.97 -12.28
C ARG A 69 10.25 26.82 -11.04
N ASP A 70 9.45 27.89 -11.19
CA ASP A 70 9.04 28.71 -10.06
C ASP A 70 7.96 28.02 -9.19
N ALA A 71 8.25 27.81 -7.91
CA ALA A 71 7.34 27.17 -6.95
C ALA A 71 6.06 28.00 -6.68
N ARG A 72 6.15 29.35 -6.78
CA ARG A 72 4.98 30.22 -6.59
C ARG A 72 4.06 30.15 -7.81
N ALA A 73 4.62 30.18 -9.01
CA ALA A 73 3.91 30.00 -10.27
C ALA A 73 3.17 28.66 -10.31
N ARG A 74 3.85 27.56 -10.02
CA ARG A 74 3.21 26.22 -9.94
C ARG A 74 2.05 26.16 -8.95
N THR A 75 2.21 26.78 -7.77
CA THR A 75 1.12 26.78 -6.77
C THR A 75 -0.10 27.57 -7.25
N ALA A 76 0.11 28.67 -7.98
CA ALA A 76 -0.96 29.45 -8.58
C ALA A 76 -1.63 28.70 -9.74
N LEU A 77 -0.84 28.06 -10.60
CA LEU A 77 -1.31 27.26 -11.74
C LEU A 77 -2.04 25.98 -11.32
N GLY A 78 -1.71 25.38 -10.17
CA GLY A 78 -2.38 24.20 -9.68
C GLY A 78 -3.90 24.36 -9.45
N ALA A 79 -4.41 25.59 -9.40
CA ALA A 79 -5.85 25.87 -9.37
C ALA A 79 -6.46 25.98 -10.78
N LYS A 80 -5.65 26.02 -11.85
CA LYS A 80 -6.04 26.19 -13.23
C LYS A 80 -5.76 24.94 -14.10
N ILE A 81 -5.04 23.99 -13.56
CA ILE A 81 -4.65 22.76 -14.23
C ILE A 81 -5.33 21.58 -13.54
N ALA A 82 -5.98 20.72 -14.31
CA ALA A 82 -6.43 19.42 -13.87
C ALA A 82 -5.54 18.33 -14.47
N TYR A 83 -5.14 17.37 -13.66
CA TYR A 83 -4.33 16.23 -14.11
C TYR A 83 -4.98 14.91 -13.70
N MET A 84 -5.27 14.08 -14.68
CA MET A 84 -5.76 12.72 -14.52
C MET A 84 -4.63 11.74 -14.91
N PRO A 85 -3.97 11.10 -13.94
CA PRO A 85 -2.86 10.20 -14.20
C PRO A 85 -3.34 8.88 -14.81
N GLN A 86 -2.45 8.19 -15.50
CA GLN A 86 -2.66 6.86 -16.08
C GLN A 86 -3.15 5.83 -15.04
N GLY A 87 -4.13 5.01 -15.43
CA GLY A 87 -4.69 3.90 -14.66
C GLY A 87 -6.08 4.18 -14.06
N LEU A 88 -6.93 3.17 -14.12
CA LEU A 88 -8.34 3.23 -13.73
C LEU A 88 -8.54 3.69 -12.28
N GLY A 89 -8.97 4.94 -12.09
CA GLY A 89 -9.31 5.49 -10.79
C GLY A 89 -8.14 5.69 -9.83
N ARG A 90 -6.89 5.81 -10.32
CA ARG A 90 -5.72 6.09 -9.47
C ARG A 90 -5.78 7.44 -8.75
N ASN A 91 -6.54 8.39 -9.27
CA ASN A 91 -6.82 9.66 -8.58
C ASN A 91 -7.95 9.55 -7.55
N LEU A 92 -8.66 8.43 -7.47
CA LEU A 92 -9.81 8.25 -6.58
C LEU A 92 -9.43 7.50 -5.30
N TYR A 93 -10.24 7.71 -4.26
CA TYR A 93 -10.16 6.97 -3.01
C TYR A 93 -11.23 5.87 -2.99
N PRO A 94 -10.85 4.58 -3.08
CA PRO A 94 -11.78 3.47 -3.27
C PRO A 94 -12.78 3.27 -2.12
N SER A 95 -12.39 3.63 -0.90
CA SER A 95 -13.21 3.53 0.31
C SER A 95 -14.25 4.65 0.44
N LEU A 96 -14.05 5.77 -0.28
CA LEU A 96 -14.99 6.89 -0.30
C LEU A 96 -16.08 6.67 -1.35
N SER A 97 -17.27 7.17 -1.07
CA SER A 97 -18.37 7.19 -2.05
C SER A 97 -18.10 8.17 -3.21
N VAL A 98 -18.90 8.11 -4.27
CA VAL A 98 -18.85 9.07 -5.37
C VAL A 98 -18.95 10.50 -4.84
N ARG A 99 -19.95 10.78 -4.01
CA ARG A 99 -20.17 12.09 -3.37
C ARG A 99 -18.97 12.53 -2.53
N GLU A 100 -18.42 11.64 -1.71
CA GLU A 100 -17.30 11.95 -0.82
C GLU A 100 -15.99 12.24 -1.57
N ASN A 101 -15.73 11.50 -2.67
CA ASN A 101 -14.60 11.80 -3.55
C ASN A 101 -14.72 13.21 -4.13
N LEU A 102 -15.88 13.56 -4.71
CA LEU A 102 -16.09 14.88 -5.32
C LEU A 102 -16.08 15.99 -4.24
N ASP A 103 -16.67 15.77 -3.07
CA ASP A 103 -16.62 16.72 -1.95
C ASP A 103 -15.17 16.98 -1.50
N PHE A 104 -14.35 15.93 -1.43
CA PHE A 104 -12.93 16.05 -1.11
C PHE A 104 -12.20 16.95 -2.12
N PHE A 105 -12.33 16.69 -3.43
CA PHE A 105 -11.67 17.52 -4.45
C PHE A 105 -12.20 18.95 -4.42
N GLY A 106 -13.48 19.17 -4.34
CA GLY A 106 -14.05 20.52 -4.25
C GLY A 106 -13.53 21.32 -3.05
N ARG A 107 -13.29 20.67 -1.91
CA ARG A 107 -12.65 21.30 -0.74
C ARG A 107 -11.17 21.63 -0.98
N LEU A 108 -10.44 20.80 -1.74
CA LEU A 108 -9.03 21.08 -2.07
C LEU A 108 -8.88 22.39 -2.86
N PHE A 109 -9.85 22.69 -3.73
CA PHE A 109 -9.87 23.94 -4.51
C PHE A 109 -10.56 25.10 -3.76
N GLY A 110 -11.05 24.86 -2.53
CA GLY A 110 -11.58 25.89 -1.63
C GLY A 110 -13.01 26.33 -1.97
N GLN A 111 -13.77 25.51 -2.68
CA GLN A 111 -15.19 25.76 -2.99
C GLN A 111 -16.04 25.80 -1.72
N LYS A 112 -16.99 26.70 -1.68
CA LYS A 112 -17.98 26.79 -0.61
C LYS A 112 -18.96 25.59 -0.70
N ARG A 113 -19.65 25.30 0.40
CA ARG A 113 -20.54 24.14 0.50
C ARG A 113 -21.65 24.16 -0.57
N GLU A 114 -22.28 25.28 -0.78
CA GLU A 114 -23.36 25.43 -1.75
C GLU A 114 -22.86 25.25 -3.19
N GLU A 115 -21.78 25.93 -3.56
CA GLU A 115 -21.11 25.83 -4.85
C GLU A 115 -20.70 24.36 -5.13
N ARG A 116 -20.07 23.71 -4.15
CA ARG A 116 -19.61 22.33 -4.26
C ARG A 116 -20.78 21.35 -4.46
N HIS A 117 -21.91 21.52 -3.71
CA HIS A 117 -23.09 20.68 -3.90
C HIS A 117 -23.70 20.86 -5.29
N ALA A 118 -23.84 22.09 -5.76
CA ALA A 118 -24.34 22.37 -7.10
C ALA A 118 -23.46 21.74 -8.19
N ARG A 119 -22.13 21.84 -8.05
CA ARG A 119 -21.17 21.23 -8.97
C ARG A 119 -21.22 19.70 -8.95
N ILE A 120 -21.32 19.08 -7.78
CA ILE A 120 -21.46 17.63 -7.65
C ILE A 120 -22.71 17.16 -8.35
N SER A 121 -23.87 17.80 -8.10
CA SER A 121 -25.14 17.43 -8.76
C SER A 121 -25.00 17.53 -10.29
N MET A 122 -24.53 18.67 -10.78
CA MET A 122 -24.35 18.93 -12.21
C MET A 122 -23.44 17.89 -12.89
N LEU A 123 -22.26 17.62 -12.32
CA LEU A 123 -21.30 16.68 -12.91
C LEU A 123 -21.79 15.24 -12.85
N THR A 124 -22.45 14.84 -11.76
CA THR A 124 -22.98 13.48 -11.61
C THR A 124 -24.20 13.21 -12.45
N GLU A 125 -25.06 14.20 -12.67
CA GLU A 125 -26.17 14.14 -13.63
C GLU A 125 -25.64 14.02 -15.06
N ALA A 126 -24.68 14.88 -15.45
CA ALA A 126 -24.09 14.86 -16.79
C ALA A 126 -23.37 13.56 -17.14
N THR A 127 -22.87 12.83 -16.13
CA THR A 127 -22.11 11.57 -16.30
C THR A 127 -22.92 10.32 -16.04
N GLY A 128 -24.20 10.43 -15.63
CA GLY A 128 -25.04 9.31 -15.23
C GLY A 128 -24.62 8.69 -13.88
N LEU A 129 -23.80 9.38 -13.06
CA LEU A 129 -23.36 8.90 -11.73
C LEU A 129 -24.32 9.29 -10.60
N ALA A 130 -25.37 10.10 -10.84
CA ALA A 130 -26.32 10.55 -9.83
C ALA A 130 -26.99 9.41 -9.04
N PRO A 131 -27.40 8.28 -9.64
CA PRO A 131 -27.98 7.14 -8.89
C PRO A 131 -26.97 6.44 -7.96
N PHE A 132 -25.68 6.65 -8.16
CA PHE A 132 -24.59 5.95 -7.49
C PHE A 132 -23.84 6.81 -6.48
N LEU A 133 -24.36 7.99 -6.11
CA LEU A 133 -23.68 8.98 -5.25
C LEU A 133 -23.15 8.42 -3.94
N ASP A 134 -23.84 7.49 -3.32
CA ASP A 134 -23.45 6.91 -2.04
C ASP A 134 -22.69 5.57 -2.18
N ARG A 135 -22.48 5.10 -3.45
CA ARG A 135 -21.72 3.88 -3.72
C ARG A 135 -20.23 4.14 -3.56
N PRO A 136 -19.47 3.28 -2.84
CA PRO A 136 -18.00 3.39 -2.76
C PRO A 136 -17.35 3.30 -4.14
N ALA A 137 -16.36 4.17 -4.40
CA ALA A 137 -15.68 4.21 -5.70
C ALA A 137 -14.98 2.88 -6.06
N GLY A 138 -14.54 2.11 -5.05
CA GLY A 138 -13.98 0.78 -5.27
C GLY A 138 -14.94 -0.22 -5.91
N LYS A 139 -16.28 -0.03 -5.71
CA LYS A 139 -17.35 -0.90 -6.23
C LYS A 139 -17.94 -0.43 -7.57
N LEU A 140 -17.38 0.61 -8.18
CA LEU A 140 -17.77 1.09 -9.51
C LEU A 140 -17.09 0.26 -10.61
N SER A 141 -17.74 0.17 -11.78
CA SER A 141 -17.13 -0.37 -12.98
C SER A 141 -15.95 0.49 -13.48
N GLY A 142 -15.12 -0.03 -14.39
CA GLY A 142 -13.99 0.70 -14.97
C GLY A 142 -14.45 2.02 -15.60
N GLY A 143 -15.44 2.00 -16.48
CA GLY A 143 -15.98 3.20 -17.11
C GLY A 143 -16.60 4.20 -16.12
N MET A 144 -17.29 3.72 -15.07
CA MET A 144 -17.81 4.60 -14.02
C MET A 144 -16.68 5.24 -13.19
N LYS A 145 -15.58 4.51 -12.92
CA LYS A 145 -14.39 5.08 -12.25
C LYS A 145 -13.76 6.18 -13.11
N GLN A 146 -13.66 5.97 -14.41
CA GLN A 146 -13.13 6.99 -15.32
C GLN A 146 -14.03 8.24 -15.35
N LYS A 147 -15.35 8.07 -15.49
CA LYS A 147 -16.30 9.18 -15.39
C LYS A 147 -16.18 9.94 -14.05
N LEU A 148 -16.03 9.22 -12.93
CA LEU A 148 -15.80 9.84 -11.62
C LEU A 148 -14.42 10.55 -11.54
N GLY A 149 -13.38 9.95 -12.10
CA GLY A 149 -12.05 10.56 -12.20
C GLY A 149 -12.06 11.87 -12.99
N LEU A 150 -12.80 11.89 -14.10
CA LEU A 150 -13.02 13.08 -14.90
C LEU A 150 -13.84 14.15 -14.14
N CYS A 151 -14.92 13.76 -13.45
CA CYS A 151 -15.68 14.68 -12.60
C CYS A 151 -14.80 15.32 -11.51
N ALA A 152 -13.93 14.53 -10.89
CA ALA A 152 -12.99 15.01 -9.87
C ALA A 152 -11.97 16.00 -10.45
N ALA A 153 -11.52 15.78 -11.70
CA ALA A 153 -10.62 16.69 -12.41
C ALA A 153 -11.32 17.99 -12.83
N LEU A 154 -12.58 17.91 -13.19
CA LEU A 154 -13.37 19.06 -13.70
C LEU A 154 -14.09 19.86 -12.60
N ILE A 155 -14.07 19.41 -11.35
CA ILE A 155 -14.84 20.03 -10.24
C ILE A 155 -14.52 21.53 -10.04
N HIS A 156 -13.34 21.98 -10.46
CA HIS A 156 -12.82 23.33 -10.25
C HIS A 156 -12.69 24.19 -11.52
N ASP A 157 -13.27 23.75 -12.66
CA ASP A 157 -13.20 24.43 -13.99
C ASP A 157 -11.77 24.81 -14.40
N PRO A 158 -10.95 23.85 -14.77
CA PRO A 158 -9.56 24.12 -15.16
C PRO A 158 -9.47 24.85 -16.52
N ASP A 159 -8.44 25.71 -16.68
CA ASP A 159 -8.06 26.27 -17.97
C ASP A 159 -7.35 25.24 -18.87
N LEU A 160 -6.68 24.25 -18.24
CA LEU A 160 -5.96 23.16 -18.88
C LEU A 160 -6.32 21.81 -18.23
N LEU A 161 -6.87 20.91 -19.04
CA LEU A 161 -7.15 19.52 -18.65
C LEU A 161 -6.09 18.60 -19.26
N ILE A 162 -5.39 17.83 -18.42
CA ILE A 162 -4.34 16.89 -18.83
C ILE A 162 -4.83 15.47 -18.51
N LEU A 163 -4.89 14.62 -19.52
CA LEU A 163 -5.38 13.24 -19.44
C LEU A 163 -4.29 12.27 -19.91
N ASP A 164 -3.87 11.39 -19.02
CA ASP A 164 -2.84 10.40 -19.30
C ASP A 164 -3.49 9.03 -19.50
N GLU A 165 -3.65 8.62 -20.75
CA GLU A 165 -4.33 7.39 -21.18
C GLU A 165 -5.70 7.20 -20.49
N PRO A 166 -6.64 8.14 -20.65
CA PRO A 166 -7.86 8.16 -19.84
C PRO A 166 -8.83 7.02 -20.14
N THR A 167 -8.72 6.38 -21.28
CA THR A 167 -9.66 5.32 -21.74
C THR A 167 -9.04 3.95 -21.82
N THR A 168 -7.79 3.79 -21.37
CA THR A 168 -7.12 2.48 -21.32
C THR A 168 -7.86 1.52 -20.42
N GLY A 169 -8.22 0.33 -20.96
CA GLY A 169 -9.03 -0.67 -20.26
C GLY A 169 -10.51 -0.32 -20.11
N VAL A 170 -11.03 0.62 -20.90
CA VAL A 170 -12.45 1.01 -20.97
C VAL A 170 -13.07 0.43 -22.23
N ASP A 171 -14.28 -0.12 -22.11
CA ASP A 171 -15.02 -0.67 -23.25
C ASP A 171 -15.43 0.42 -24.27
N PRO A 172 -15.68 0.05 -25.55
CA PRO A 172 -15.94 1.03 -26.61
C PRO A 172 -17.13 1.96 -26.37
N LEU A 173 -18.22 1.47 -25.82
CA LEU A 173 -19.39 2.30 -25.51
C LEU A 173 -19.06 3.34 -24.44
N SER A 174 -18.41 2.92 -23.34
CA SER A 174 -17.99 3.81 -22.26
C SER A 174 -16.93 4.82 -22.77
N ARG A 175 -16.04 4.40 -23.68
CA ARG A 175 -15.04 5.26 -24.35
C ARG A 175 -15.70 6.35 -25.20
N ARG A 176 -16.67 6.00 -26.03
CA ARG A 176 -17.45 6.95 -26.83
C ARG A 176 -18.17 7.96 -25.92
N GLN A 177 -18.87 7.50 -24.89
CA GLN A 177 -19.56 8.36 -23.92
C GLN A 177 -18.60 9.31 -23.17
N PHE A 178 -17.38 8.85 -22.88
CA PHE A 178 -16.35 9.67 -22.23
C PHE A 178 -15.92 10.85 -23.13
N TRP A 179 -15.67 10.62 -24.41
CA TRP A 179 -15.28 11.66 -25.35
C TRP A 179 -16.42 12.62 -25.66
N GLU A 180 -17.64 12.11 -25.84
CA GLU A 180 -18.85 12.94 -26.01
C GLU A 180 -19.09 13.86 -24.80
N LEU A 181 -18.76 13.40 -23.61
CA LEU A 181 -18.83 14.22 -22.39
C LEU A 181 -17.80 15.34 -22.41
N ILE A 182 -16.56 15.07 -22.80
CA ILE A 182 -15.49 16.08 -22.94
C ILE A 182 -15.90 17.13 -23.97
N ASP A 183 -16.42 16.71 -25.13
CA ASP A 183 -16.87 17.62 -26.19
C ASP A 183 -18.00 18.54 -25.70
N ARG A 184 -18.99 17.99 -24.98
CA ARG A 184 -20.07 18.78 -24.36
C ARG A 184 -19.57 19.78 -23.32
N ILE A 185 -18.58 19.42 -22.52
CA ILE A 185 -17.99 20.32 -21.52
C ILE A 185 -17.18 21.41 -22.19
N ARG A 186 -16.36 21.10 -23.22
CA ARG A 186 -15.62 22.09 -24.00
C ARG A 186 -16.51 23.11 -24.67
N ALA A 187 -17.62 22.66 -25.24
CA ALA A 187 -18.60 23.57 -25.89
C ALA A 187 -19.16 24.62 -24.93
N LYS A 188 -19.17 24.34 -23.60
CA LYS A 188 -19.65 25.25 -22.55
C LYS A 188 -18.51 26.08 -21.91
N LEU A 189 -17.34 25.46 -21.70
CA LEU A 189 -16.14 26.13 -21.17
C LEU A 189 -15.29 26.63 -22.30
N THR A 190 -15.74 27.70 -22.96
CA THR A 190 -15.02 28.31 -24.08
C THR A 190 -13.60 28.72 -23.70
N GLY A 191 -12.60 28.10 -24.33
CA GLY A 191 -11.18 28.35 -24.07
C GLY A 191 -10.42 27.32 -23.27
N MET A 192 -11.09 26.24 -22.75
CA MET A 192 -10.39 25.14 -22.09
C MET A 192 -9.53 24.37 -23.11
N SER A 193 -8.24 24.21 -22.79
CA SER A 193 -7.31 23.35 -23.54
C SER A 193 -7.31 21.96 -22.96
N VAL A 194 -7.23 20.94 -23.80
CA VAL A 194 -7.15 19.53 -23.37
C VAL A 194 -5.89 18.91 -23.98
N VAL A 195 -5.04 18.31 -23.14
CA VAL A 195 -3.85 17.57 -23.59
C VAL A 195 -3.98 16.11 -23.16
N VAL A 196 -3.93 15.21 -24.12
CA VAL A 196 -4.20 13.79 -23.94
C VAL A 196 -3.00 12.97 -24.38
N ALA A 197 -2.49 12.07 -23.54
CA ALA A 197 -1.66 10.98 -24.04
C ALA A 197 -2.54 9.77 -24.32
N THR A 198 -2.38 9.15 -25.49
CA THR A 198 -3.07 7.93 -25.87
C THR A 198 -2.19 7.03 -26.72
N ALA A 199 -2.37 5.71 -26.56
CA ALA A 199 -1.82 4.69 -27.45
C ALA A 199 -2.84 4.31 -28.55
N TYR A 200 -4.08 4.83 -28.48
CA TYR A 200 -5.15 4.48 -29.42
C TYR A 200 -5.21 5.47 -30.58
N MET A 201 -4.82 5.01 -31.77
CA MET A 201 -4.81 5.85 -32.97
C MET A 201 -6.22 6.26 -33.41
N GLU A 202 -7.23 5.40 -33.18
CA GLU A 202 -8.65 5.67 -33.44
C GLU A 202 -9.16 6.87 -32.63
N GLU A 203 -8.70 7.04 -31.38
CA GLU A 203 -9.04 8.22 -30.58
C GLU A 203 -8.31 9.46 -31.07
N ALA A 204 -7.04 9.30 -31.45
CA ALA A 204 -6.19 10.40 -31.93
C ALA A 204 -6.74 11.02 -33.21
N GLU A 205 -7.45 10.27 -34.04
CA GLU A 205 -8.12 10.78 -35.26
C GLU A 205 -9.21 11.86 -34.98
N ARG A 206 -9.74 11.89 -33.74
CA ARG A 206 -10.76 12.86 -33.29
C ARG A 206 -10.16 14.14 -32.73
N PHE A 207 -8.85 14.23 -32.53
CA PHE A 207 -8.22 15.38 -31.89
C PHE A 207 -7.91 16.48 -32.89
N ASP A 208 -7.85 17.71 -32.39
CA ASP A 208 -7.62 18.87 -33.26
C ASP A 208 -6.15 18.93 -33.76
N TRP A 209 -5.21 18.45 -32.91
CA TRP A 209 -3.78 18.52 -33.20
C TRP A 209 -3.04 17.37 -32.48
N LEU A 210 -1.97 16.90 -33.10
CA LEU A 210 -1.18 15.76 -32.61
C LEU A 210 0.30 16.09 -32.50
N ALA A 211 0.98 15.49 -31.54
CA ALA A 211 2.42 15.35 -31.49
C ALA A 211 2.78 13.87 -31.40
N ALA A 212 3.43 13.35 -32.41
CA ALA A 212 3.90 11.97 -32.47
C ALA A 212 5.29 11.89 -31.82
N MET A 213 5.45 10.91 -30.91
CA MET A 213 6.67 10.73 -30.12
C MET A 213 7.25 9.34 -30.34
N ASN A 214 8.57 9.28 -30.44
CA ASN A 214 9.34 8.05 -30.43
C ASN A 214 10.69 8.27 -29.75
N ASP A 215 11.15 7.30 -28.97
CA ASP A 215 12.44 7.29 -28.25
C ASP A 215 12.78 8.63 -27.54
N GLY A 216 11.78 9.18 -26.84
CA GLY A 216 11.94 10.42 -26.09
C GLY A 216 12.00 11.70 -26.94
N GLN A 217 11.72 11.64 -28.23
CA GLN A 217 11.73 12.76 -29.16
C GLN A 217 10.37 12.96 -29.83
N VAL A 218 10.08 14.18 -30.30
CA VAL A 218 8.91 14.48 -31.12
C VAL A 218 9.32 14.27 -32.59
N ILE A 219 8.64 13.34 -33.28
CA ILE A 219 8.96 12.99 -34.67
C ILE A 219 8.07 13.69 -35.73
N ALA A 220 6.84 14.04 -35.34
CA ALA A 220 5.92 14.77 -36.19
C ALA A 220 4.91 15.57 -35.35
N THR A 221 4.41 16.68 -35.92
CA THR A 221 3.33 17.50 -35.33
C THR A 221 2.39 17.99 -36.43
N GLY A 222 1.11 18.13 -36.11
CA GLY A 222 0.11 18.65 -37.05
C GLY A 222 -1.28 18.11 -36.77
N SER A 223 -2.25 18.41 -37.62
CA SER A 223 -3.56 17.75 -37.56
C SER A 223 -3.45 16.25 -37.95
N PRO A 224 -4.40 15.40 -37.55
CA PRO A 224 -4.42 14.01 -38.03
C PRO A 224 -4.34 13.88 -39.54
N GLU A 225 -4.99 14.78 -40.28
CA GLU A 225 -4.97 14.82 -41.73
C GLU A 225 -3.60 15.18 -42.28
N ASP A 226 -2.90 16.18 -41.70
CA ASP A 226 -1.55 16.56 -42.08
C ASP A 226 -0.58 15.39 -41.90
N ILE A 227 -0.68 14.66 -40.79
CA ILE A 227 0.18 13.53 -40.49
C ILE A 227 -0.05 12.40 -41.51
N ARG A 228 -1.32 12.04 -41.80
CA ARG A 228 -1.66 11.03 -42.81
C ARG A 228 -1.16 11.41 -44.21
N THR A 229 -1.40 12.66 -44.60
CA THR A 229 -1.02 13.18 -45.89
C THR A 229 0.51 13.19 -46.09
N ASN A 230 1.24 13.65 -45.06
CA ASN A 230 2.70 13.66 -45.08
C ASN A 230 3.32 12.25 -45.16
N ALA A 231 2.69 11.26 -44.53
CA ALA A 231 3.12 9.86 -44.61
C ALA A 231 2.60 9.09 -45.84
N GLY A 232 1.64 9.66 -46.59
CA GLY A 232 1.03 9.04 -47.76
C GLY A 232 0.19 7.81 -47.42
N LYS A 233 -0.45 7.76 -46.22
CA LYS A 233 -1.22 6.62 -45.73
C LYS A 233 -2.71 6.95 -45.51
N ALA A 234 -3.55 5.93 -45.57
CA ALA A 234 -4.98 6.07 -45.40
C ALA A 234 -5.40 6.21 -43.92
N THR A 235 -4.73 5.50 -43.02
CA THR A 235 -5.02 5.53 -41.57
C THR A 235 -3.90 6.23 -40.80
N LEU A 236 -4.23 6.77 -39.62
CA LEU A 236 -3.24 7.37 -38.73
C LEU A 236 -2.29 6.31 -38.14
N GLU A 237 -2.77 5.08 -37.93
CA GLU A 237 -1.96 3.96 -37.43
C GLU A 237 -0.87 3.60 -38.44
N ASP A 238 -1.22 3.43 -39.73
CA ASP A 238 -0.24 3.17 -40.80
C ASP A 238 0.73 4.32 -40.99
N ALA A 239 0.23 5.57 -40.88
CA ALA A 239 1.06 6.77 -41.00
C ALA A 239 2.09 6.85 -39.86
N PHE A 240 1.67 6.53 -38.65
CA PHE A 240 2.55 6.50 -37.50
C PHE A 240 3.62 5.41 -37.63
N VAL A 241 3.24 4.19 -38.02
CA VAL A 241 4.16 3.06 -38.23
C VAL A 241 5.19 3.38 -39.32
N GLU A 242 4.78 4.08 -40.41
CA GLU A 242 5.69 4.47 -41.47
C GLU A 242 6.76 5.48 -41.01
N MET A 243 6.45 6.34 -40.04
CA MET A 243 7.37 7.33 -39.49
C MET A 243 8.38 6.74 -38.47
N LEU A 244 8.15 5.51 -37.97
CA LEU A 244 9.07 4.87 -37.08
C LEU A 244 10.32 4.35 -37.81
N PRO A 245 11.49 4.36 -37.13
CA PRO A 245 12.69 3.71 -37.68
C PRO A 245 12.42 2.23 -37.93
N LYS A 246 12.51 1.79 -39.17
CA LYS A 246 12.32 0.39 -39.56
C LYS A 246 13.61 -0.38 -39.30
N GLU A 247 13.55 -1.46 -38.53
CA GLU A 247 14.62 -2.46 -38.54
C GLU A 247 14.54 -3.26 -39.85
N GLU A 248 15.70 -3.53 -40.47
CA GLU A 248 15.77 -4.24 -41.73
C GLU A 248 15.13 -5.65 -41.59
N GLY A 249 13.95 -5.86 -42.22
CA GLY A 249 13.26 -7.14 -42.28
C GLY A 249 11.90 -7.24 -41.60
N GLU A 250 11.39 -6.18 -40.97
CA GLU A 250 10.04 -6.19 -40.42
C GLU A 250 8.96 -6.02 -41.49
N GLU A 251 8.19 -7.09 -41.75
CA GLU A 251 6.96 -7.01 -42.55
C GLU A 251 5.88 -6.28 -41.74
N VAL A 252 5.38 -5.17 -42.25
CA VAL A 252 4.28 -4.41 -41.69
C VAL A 252 2.96 -5.01 -42.15
N GLY A 253 2.12 -5.43 -41.22
CA GLY A 253 0.79 -5.97 -41.45
C GLY A 253 0.65 -7.43 -41.06
N VAL A 254 -0.45 -7.74 -40.38
CA VAL A 254 -0.79 -9.09 -39.93
C VAL A 254 -1.95 -9.60 -40.79
N THR A 255 -1.68 -10.53 -41.68
CA THR A 255 -2.72 -11.19 -42.51
C THR A 255 -3.11 -12.52 -41.90
N LEU A 256 -4.40 -12.72 -41.60
CA LEU A 256 -4.93 -13.99 -41.12
C LEU A 256 -4.85 -15.03 -42.20
N ARG A 257 -4.05 -16.08 -42.01
CA ARG A 257 -4.02 -17.25 -42.92
C ARG A 257 -5.30 -18.05 -42.68
N PRO A 258 -6.01 -18.49 -43.78
CA PRO A 258 -7.23 -19.29 -43.62
C PRO A 258 -6.92 -20.60 -42.88
N ARG A 259 -7.85 -21.02 -42.01
CA ARG A 259 -7.77 -22.28 -41.31
C ARG A 259 -8.08 -23.45 -42.27
N VAL A 260 -7.37 -24.56 -42.14
CA VAL A 260 -7.75 -25.80 -42.80
C VAL A 260 -8.84 -26.48 -41.96
N GLU A 261 -10.04 -26.52 -42.47
CA GLU A 261 -11.17 -27.19 -41.78
C GLU A 261 -10.96 -28.72 -41.79
N GLN A 262 -10.93 -29.33 -40.63
CA GLN A 262 -10.95 -30.78 -40.47
C GLN A 262 -12.37 -31.24 -40.24
N ASN A 263 -13.07 -31.70 -41.27
CA ASN A 263 -14.41 -32.23 -41.19
C ASN A 263 -14.47 -33.44 -40.24
N GLY A 264 -15.27 -33.35 -39.16
CA GLY A 264 -15.52 -34.42 -38.20
C GLY A 264 -14.62 -34.45 -36.96
N ALA A 265 -13.77 -33.44 -36.71
CA ALA A 265 -12.99 -33.33 -35.48
C ALA A 265 -13.86 -32.98 -34.28
N VAL A 266 -13.56 -33.57 -33.12
CA VAL A 266 -14.21 -33.22 -31.85
C VAL A 266 -13.88 -31.76 -31.51
N PRO A 267 -14.87 -30.92 -31.13
CA PRO A 267 -14.59 -29.56 -30.74
C PRO A 267 -13.58 -29.44 -29.57
N ALA A 268 -12.73 -28.46 -29.62
CA ALA A 268 -11.75 -28.25 -28.56
C ALA A 268 -12.43 -27.74 -27.28
N ILE A 269 -13.45 -26.86 -27.40
CA ILE A 269 -14.21 -26.31 -26.26
C ILE A 269 -15.69 -26.35 -26.61
N GLU A 270 -16.51 -26.86 -25.70
CA GLU A 270 -17.96 -26.78 -25.76
C GLU A 270 -18.50 -26.27 -24.42
N ALA A 271 -19.29 -25.22 -24.46
CA ALA A 271 -20.00 -24.65 -23.33
C ALA A 271 -21.49 -24.86 -23.50
N PHE A 272 -22.15 -25.44 -22.50
CA PHE A 272 -23.59 -25.75 -22.52
C PHE A 272 -24.26 -25.03 -21.35
N ASP A 273 -25.06 -24.03 -21.67
CA ASP A 273 -25.97 -23.36 -20.76
C ASP A 273 -25.31 -22.88 -19.45
N LEU A 274 -24.09 -22.32 -19.56
CA LEU A 274 -23.30 -21.92 -18.42
C LEU A 274 -23.93 -20.76 -17.66
N VAL A 275 -24.17 -20.96 -16.36
CA VAL A 275 -24.66 -19.93 -15.44
C VAL A 275 -23.71 -19.79 -14.27
N LYS A 276 -23.41 -18.54 -13.90
CA LYS A 276 -22.68 -18.25 -12.67
C LYS A 276 -23.33 -17.14 -11.87
N ARG A 277 -23.77 -17.50 -10.65
CA ARG A 277 -24.35 -16.56 -9.68
C ARG A 277 -23.41 -16.36 -8.50
N PHE A 278 -23.24 -15.09 -8.10
CA PHE A 278 -22.55 -14.70 -6.88
C PHE A 278 -23.55 -14.00 -5.97
N ASN A 279 -24.06 -14.68 -4.96
CA ASN A 279 -25.16 -14.21 -4.12
C ASN A 279 -26.37 -13.79 -5.00
N ASN A 280 -26.72 -12.51 -4.99
CA ASN A 280 -27.84 -11.94 -5.75
C ASN A 280 -27.44 -11.43 -7.15
N PHE A 281 -26.17 -11.59 -7.56
CA PHE A 281 -25.67 -11.11 -8.84
C PHE A 281 -25.38 -12.27 -9.80
N THR A 282 -25.99 -12.25 -10.98
CA THR A 282 -25.71 -13.22 -12.06
C THR A 282 -24.64 -12.63 -12.97
N ALA A 283 -23.45 -13.22 -12.92
CA ALA A 283 -22.30 -12.77 -13.72
C ALA A 283 -22.26 -13.38 -15.11
N VAL A 284 -22.78 -14.60 -15.27
CA VAL A 284 -22.94 -15.32 -16.55
C VAL A 284 -24.32 -15.95 -16.54
N ASP A 285 -25.07 -15.78 -17.62
CA ASP A 285 -26.48 -16.12 -17.73
C ASP A 285 -26.77 -16.88 -19.03
N HIS A 286 -26.86 -18.22 -18.94
CA HIS A 286 -27.19 -19.14 -20.01
C HIS A 286 -26.31 -19.04 -21.28
N VAL A 287 -24.96 -19.07 -21.08
CA VAL A 287 -23.98 -18.93 -22.16
C VAL A 287 -23.67 -20.29 -22.78
N SER A 288 -23.86 -20.40 -24.10
CA SER A 288 -23.56 -21.60 -24.88
C SER A 288 -22.78 -21.25 -26.15
N PHE A 289 -21.69 -21.98 -26.44
CA PHE A 289 -20.91 -21.87 -27.66
C PHE A 289 -20.00 -23.10 -27.89
N THR A 290 -19.53 -23.25 -29.12
CA THR A 290 -18.62 -24.34 -29.52
C THR A 290 -17.45 -23.79 -30.30
N ILE A 291 -16.22 -24.21 -29.95
CA ILE A 291 -14.97 -23.78 -30.59
C ILE A 291 -14.27 -25.01 -31.16
N PRO A 292 -14.15 -25.16 -32.50
CA PRO A 292 -13.38 -26.17 -33.18
C PRO A 292 -11.88 -26.10 -32.86
N GLU A 293 -11.16 -27.23 -33.07
CA GLU A 293 -9.71 -27.28 -32.86
C GLU A 293 -8.97 -26.35 -33.83
N GLY A 294 -7.94 -25.63 -33.34
CA GLY A 294 -7.12 -24.70 -34.09
C GLY A 294 -7.79 -23.39 -34.49
N GLU A 295 -8.97 -23.09 -33.98
CA GLU A 295 -9.67 -21.81 -34.18
C GLU A 295 -9.14 -20.70 -33.23
N ILE A 296 -9.06 -19.48 -33.74
CA ILE A 296 -8.89 -18.27 -32.92
C ILE A 296 -10.28 -17.66 -32.67
N PHE A 297 -10.83 -17.88 -31.47
CA PHE A 297 -12.16 -17.44 -31.11
C PHE A 297 -12.11 -16.22 -30.19
N GLY A 298 -12.70 -15.12 -30.62
CA GLY A 298 -12.74 -13.86 -29.89
C GLY A 298 -13.98 -13.73 -29.00
N PHE A 299 -13.81 -13.29 -27.76
CA PHE A 299 -14.90 -12.96 -26.85
C PHE A 299 -14.93 -11.44 -26.64
N LEU A 300 -15.80 -10.76 -27.39
CA LEU A 300 -15.91 -9.31 -27.41
C LEU A 300 -17.06 -8.87 -26.49
N GLY A 301 -16.83 -7.91 -25.61
CA GLY A 301 -17.87 -7.45 -24.73
C GLY A 301 -17.44 -6.31 -23.82
N SER A 302 -18.43 -5.61 -23.24
CA SER A 302 -18.21 -4.54 -22.29
C SER A 302 -17.52 -5.02 -21.01
N ASN A 303 -16.91 -4.11 -20.26
CA ASN A 303 -16.26 -4.44 -19.00
C ASN A 303 -17.30 -4.90 -17.96
N GLY A 304 -17.02 -6.02 -17.29
CA GLY A 304 -17.90 -6.61 -16.29
C GLY A 304 -19.07 -7.43 -16.87
N CYS A 305 -19.11 -7.66 -18.20
CA CYS A 305 -20.16 -8.49 -18.83
C CYS A 305 -20.01 -10.00 -18.60
N GLY A 306 -19.01 -10.46 -17.87
CA GLY A 306 -18.82 -11.88 -17.53
C GLY A 306 -17.71 -12.62 -18.28
N LYS A 307 -16.95 -11.98 -19.18
CA LYS A 307 -15.86 -12.61 -19.98
C LYS A 307 -14.87 -13.41 -19.11
N SER A 308 -14.17 -12.75 -18.20
CA SER A 308 -13.21 -13.42 -17.32
C SER A 308 -13.83 -14.48 -16.41
N THR A 309 -15.13 -14.36 -16.07
CA THR A 309 -15.87 -15.36 -15.30
C THR A 309 -16.10 -16.62 -16.15
N THR A 310 -16.51 -16.44 -17.40
CA THR A 310 -16.68 -17.54 -18.36
C THR A 310 -15.34 -18.26 -18.61
N MET A 311 -14.26 -17.50 -18.84
CA MET A 311 -12.92 -18.08 -19.02
C MET A 311 -12.47 -18.90 -17.81
N LYS A 312 -12.71 -18.43 -16.58
CA LYS A 312 -12.39 -19.20 -15.37
C LYS A 312 -13.23 -20.46 -15.21
N MET A 313 -14.46 -20.49 -15.72
CA MET A 313 -15.26 -21.70 -15.75
C MET A 313 -14.69 -22.71 -16.76
N LEU A 314 -14.28 -22.25 -17.94
CA LEU A 314 -13.65 -23.08 -18.98
C LEU A 314 -12.26 -23.61 -18.61
N THR A 315 -11.57 -22.99 -17.66
CA THR A 315 -10.28 -23.46 -17.14
C THR A 315 -10.43 -24.38 -15.92
N GLY A 316 -11.65 -24.64 -15.45
CA GLY A 316 -11.90 -25.36 -14.20
C GLY A 316 -11.43 -24.64 -12.94
N LEU A 317 -11.11 -23.33 -13.04
CA LEU A 317 -10.75 -22.48 -11.89
C LEU A 317 -11.99 -22.03 -11.11
N LEU A 318 -13.15 -22.02 -11.75
CA LEU A 318 -14.41 -21.60 -11.16
C LEU A 318 -15.53 -22.57 -11.58
N GLN A 319 -16.23 -23.15 -10.62
CA GLN A 319 -17.36 -24.03 -10.89
C GLN A 319 -18.56 -23.23 -11.40
N PRO A 320 -19.24 -23.62 -12.49
CA PRO A 320 -20.54 -23.05 -12.87
C PRO A 320 -21.59 -23.35 -11.79
N THR A 321 -22.61 -22.48 -11.69
CA THR A 321 -23.76 -22.71 -10.81
C THR A 321 -24.75 -23.69 -11.48
N GLU A 322 -24.93 -23.54 -12.80
CA GLU A 322 -25.74 -24.41 -13.68
C GLU A 322 -25.00 -24.57 -15.01
N GLY A 323 -25.31 -25.61 -15.76
CA GLY A 323 -24.65 -25.93 -17.01
C GLY A 323 -23.30 -26.66 -16.83
N HIS A 324 -22.68 -27.05 -17.95
CA HIS A 324 -21.39 -27.75 -17.96
C HIS A 324 -20.55 -27.36 -19.18
N SER A 325 -19.25 -27.66 -19.13
CA SER A 325 -18.34 -27.48 -20.27
C SER A 325 -17.57 -28.76 -20.57
N LYS A 326 -17.22 -28.96 -21.85
CA LYS A 326 -16.37 -30.07 -22.29
C LYS A 326 -15.12 -29.55 -22.99
N LEU A 327 -14.02 -30.27 -22.80
CA LEU A 327 -12.77 -30.05 -23.49
C LEU A 327 -12.44 -31.33 -24.29
N PHE A 328 -12.30 -31.20 -25.58
CA PHE A 328 -12.09 -32.35 -26.49
C PHE A 328 -13.09 -33.48 -26.25
N GLY A 329 -14.36 -33.15 -25.97
CA GLY A 329 -15.45 -34.08 -25.69
C GLY A 329 -15.52 -34.66 -24.27
N GLU A 330 -14.51 -34.40 -23.43
CA GLU A 330 -14.50 -34.84 -22.02
C GLU A 330 -15.08 -33.73 -21.13
N GLU A 331 -15.91 -34.11 -20.16
CA GLU A 331 -16.53 -33.13 -19.22
C GLU A 331 -15.49 -32.61 -18.27
N LEU A 332 -15.47 -31.29 -18.08
CA LEU A 332 -14.50 -30.61 -17.23
C LEU A 332 -14.95 -30.66 -15.76
N GLU A 333 -14.35 -31.56 -14.98
CA GLU A 333 -14.55 -31.59 -13.53
C GLU A 333 -13.63 -30.59 -12.77
N ASN A 334 -14.11 -30.13 -11.61
CA ASN A 334 -13.33 -29.24 -10.75
C ASN A 334 -12.08 -29.94 -10.22
N GLY A 335 -10.91 -29.32 -10.48
CA GLY A 335 -9.64 -29.83 -9.96
C GLY A 335 -8.95 -30.85 -10.87
N ASP A 336 -9.49 -31.15 -12.04
CA ASP A 336 -8.86 -32.07 -12.99
C ASP A 336 -7.49 -31.49 -13.44
N MET A 337 -6.43 -32.10 -12.92
CA MET A 337 -5.05 -31.73 -13.25
C MET A 337 -4.67 -32.15 -14.68
N ALA A 338 -5.26 -33.22 -15.22
CA ALA A 338 -4.97 -33.68 -16.57
C ALA A 338 -5.56 -32.72 -17.62
N ALA A 339 -6.80 -32.26 -17.42
CA ALA A 339 -7.40 -31.23 -18.27
C ALA A 339 -6.60 -29.93 -18.25
N ARG A 340 -6.08 -29.50 -17.07
CA ARG A 340 -5.26 -28.29 -16.93
C ARG A 340 -3.91 -28.38 -17.65
N GLN A 341 -3.34 -29.54 -17.82
CA GLN A 341 -2.10 -29.73 -18.59
C GLN A 341 -2.29 -29.42 -20.09
N ASN A 342 -3.51 -29.50 -20.59
CA ASN A 342 -3.85 -29.14 -21.97
C ASN A 342 -4.16 -27.66 -22.17
N ILE A 343 -4.23 -26.86 -21.09
CA ILE A 343 -4.63 -25.45 -21.13
C ILE A 343 -3.47 -24.55 -20.73
N GLY A 344 -3.11 -23.60 -21.59
CA GLY A 344 -2.32 -22.44 -21.24
C GLY A 344 -3.26 -21.27 -20.88
N TYR A 345 -3.02 -20.61 -19.75
CA TYR A 345 -3.84 -19.48 -19.31
C TYR A 345 -2.99 -18.23 -19.10
N MET A 346 -3.43 -17.13 -19.68
CA MET A 346 -2.84 -15.80 -19.50
C MET A 346 -3.89 -14.85 -18.93
N SER A 347 -3.67 -14.36 -17.71
CA SER A 347 -4.57 -13.42 -17.04
C SER A 347 -4.33 -11.98 -17.50
N GLN A 348 -5.35 -11.12 -17.36
CA GLN A 348 -5.27 -9.69 -17.68
C GLN A 348 -4.18 -8.96 -16.87
N ALA A 349 -4.04 -9.28 -15.58
CA ALA A 349 -2.97 -8.72 -14.76
C ALA A 349 -1.67 -9.50 -14.96
N PHE A 350 -0.52 -8.79 -14.92
CA PHE A 350 0.77 -9.46 -14.93
C PHE A 350 0.90 -10.36 -13.70
N SER A 351 0.95 -11.67 -13.93
CA SER A 351 0.86 -12.71 -12.89
C SER A 351 2.18 -13.44 -12.62
N LEU A 352 3.28 -12.99 -13.24
CA LEU A 352 4.60 -13.56 -13.04
C LEU A 352 5.33 -12.91 -11.86
N TYR A 353 6.34 -13.61 -11.34
CA TYR A 353 7.12 -13.14 -10.19
C TYR A 353 8.10 -12.06 -10.63
N ALA A 354 7.90 -10.86 -10.12
CA ALA A 354 8.70 -9.67 -10.45
C ALA A 354 10.15 -9.76 -9.92
N GLU A 355 10.36 -10.56 -8.86
CA GLU A 355 11.66 -10.81 -8.22
C GLU A 355 12.50 -11.87 -8.93
N LEU A 356 11.90 -12.63 -9.84
CA LEU A 356 12.57 -13.65 -10.64
C LEU A 356 12.91 -13.08 -12.02
N THR A 357 14.07 -13.46 -12.58
CA THR A 357 14.44 -13.11 -13.96
C THR A 357 13.50 -13.76 -14.97
N VAL A 358 13.53 -13.31 -16.23
CA VAL A 358 12.79 -13.92 -17.35
C VAL A 358 13.04 -15.43 -17.39
N ARG A 359 14.28 -15.88 -17.37
CA ARG A 359 14.69 -17.29 -17.33
C ARG A 359 14.11 -18.02 -16.12
N GLN A 360 14.27 -17.44 -14.92
CA GLN A 360 13.80 -18.07 -13.68
C GLN A 360 12.27 -18.24 -13.64
N ASN A 361 11.51 -17.28 -14.19
CA ASN A 361 10.06 -17.43 -14.36
C ASN A 361 9.71 -18.62 -15.24
N LEU A 362 10.38 -18.79 -16.42
CA LEU A 362 10.19 -19.95 -17.30
C LEU A 362 10.58 -21.26 -16.62
N GLU A 363 11.70 -21.31 -15.92
CA GLU A 363 12.15 -22.50 -15.17
C GLU A 363 11.17 -22.90 -14.07
N LEU A 364 10.63 -21.91 -13.33
CA LEU A 364 9.64 -22.16 -12.31
C LEU A 364 8.37 -22.79 -12.89
N HIS A 365 7.83 -22.22 -13.96
CA HIS A 365 6.62 -22.74 -14.59
C HIS A 365 6.86 -24.09 -15.28
N ALA A 366 8.05 -24.33 -15.86
CA ALA A 366 8.44 -25.64 -16.36
C ALA A 366 8.45 -26.73 -15.26
N LYS A 367 8.77 -26.34 -14.01
CA LYS A 367 8.66 -27.23 -12.83
C LYS A 367 7.21 -27.43 -12.42
N LEU A 368 6.41 -26.36 -12.38
CA LEU A 368 4.99 -26.41 -11.99
C LEU A 368 4.15 -27.26 -12.94
N TYR A 369 4.43 -27.20 -14.24
CA TYR A 369 3.79 -28.06 -15.25
C TYR A 369 4.44 -29.45 -15.39
N HIS A 370 5.29 -29.86 -14.45
CA HIS A 370 5.93 -31.17 -14.36
C HIS A 370 6.75 -31.58 -15.58
N ILE A 371 7.33 -30.66 -16.35
CA ILE A 371 8.24 -30.97 -17.43
C ILE A 371 9.43 -31.78 -16.86
N PRO A 372 9.77 -32.96 -17.44
CA PRO A 372 10.87 -33.80 -16.99
C PRO A 372 12.19 -33.03 -16.84
N ALA A 373 12.92 -33.25 -15.77
CA ALA A 373 14.13 -32.49 -15.43
C ALA A 373 15.17 -32.47 -16.59
N GLN A 374 15.29 -33.57 -17.32
CA GLN A 374 16.20 -33.71 -18.46
C GLN A 374 15.82 -32.79 -19.62
N ARG A 375 14.53 -32.50 -19.83
CA ARG A 375 14.01 -31.69 -20.95
C ARG A 375 13.85 -30.24 -20.59
N ARG A 376 13.82 -29.87 -19.29
CA ARG A 376 13.54 -28.49 -18.83
C ARG A 376 14.47 -27.44 -19.40
N ALA A 377 15.78 -27.68 -19.27
CA ALA A 377 16.79 -26.72 -19.72
C ALA A 377 16.75 -26.50 -21.24
N VAL A 378 16.44 -27.55 -22.01
CA VAL A 378 16.28 -27.49 -23.46
C VAL A 378 15.01 -26.70 -23.79
N ARG A 379 13.88 -27.04 -23.15
CA ARG A 379 12.59 -26.38 -23.38
C ARG A 379 12.60 -24.89 -23.02
N VAL A 380 13.21 -24.53 -21.91
CA VAL A 380 13.37 -23.11 -21.53
C VAL A 380 14.17 -22.33 -22.57
N ARG A 381 15.24 -22.93 -23.12
CA ARG A 381 16.02 -22.30 -24.18
C ARG A 381 15.20 -22.16 -25.48
N GLU A 382 14.52 -23.23 -25.92
CA GLU A 382 13.63 -23.20 -27.08
C GLU A 382 12.59 -22.07 -26.97
N VAL A 383 11.95 -21.92 -25.80
CA VAL A 383 10.95 -20.87 -25.55
C VAL A 383 11.58 -19.49 -25.52
N LEU A 384 12.75 -19.32 -24.92
CA LEU A 384 13.48 -18.04 -24.95
C LEU A 384 13.79 -17.60 -26.39
N ASP A 385 14.24 -18.52 -27.23
CA ASP A 385 14.55 -18.26 -28.65
C ASP A 385 13.26 -18.02 -29.44
N GLU A 386 12.24 -18.87 -29.25
CA GLU A 386 10.95 -18.78 -29.94
C GLU A 386 10.21 -17.47 -29.69
N PHE A 387 10.35 -16.89 -28.48
CA PHE A 387 9.70 -15.63 -28.10
C PHE A 387 10.66 -14.43 -28.08
N GLU A 388 11.87 -14.56 -28.65
CA GLU A 388 12.88 -13.49 -28.75
C GLU A 388 13.21 -12.87 -27.38
N LEU A 389 13.35 -13.70 -26.33
CA LEU A 389 13.64 -13.28 -24.95
C LEU A 389 15.08 -13.59 -24.52
N THR A 390 15.90 -14.15 -25.42
CA THR A 390 17.23 -14.67 -25.08
C THR A 390 18.18 -13.58 -24.59
N GLU A 391 18.19 -12.40 -25.22
CA GLU A 391 19.06 -11.29 -24.82
C GLU A 391 18.70 -10.71 -23.44
N ILE A 392 17.43 -10.80 -23.04
CA ILE A 392 16.92 -10.27 -21.78
C ILE A 392 16.63 -11.36 -20.75
N ALA A 393 17.14 -12.57 -20.94
CA ALA A 393 16.85 -13.73 -20.10
C ALA A 393 17.18 -13.52 -18.61
N GLU A 394 18.18 -12.71 -18.33
CA GLU A 394 18.63 -12.39 -16.95
C GLU A 394 18.03 -11.07 -16.40
N ALA A 395 17.18 -10.38 -17.18
CA ALA A 395 16.51 -9.16 -16.73
C ALA A 395 15.32 -9.48 -15.82
N LEU A 396 15.00 -8.55 -14.91
CA LEU A 396 13.79 -8.61 -14.08
C LEU A 396 12.59 -8.05 -14.85
N PRO A 397 11.40 -8.65 -14.75
CA PRO A 397 10.19 -8.24 -15.48
C PRO A 397 9.78 -6.78 -15.25
N ASP A 398 9.92 -6.25 -14.02
CA ASP A 398 9.51 -4.89 -13.69
C ASP A 398 10.26 -3.79 -14.47
N GLY A 399 11.45 -4.11 -14.96
CA GLY A 399 12.26 -3.20 -15.78
C GLY A 399 11.95 -3.25 -17.29
N LEU A 400 11.08 -4.17 -17.74
CA LEU A 400 10.80 -4.40 -19.16
C LEU A 400 9.57 -3.62 -19.63
N PRO A 401 9.53 -3.16 -20.89
CA PRO A 401 8.34 -2.61 -21.53
C PRO A 401 7.14 -3.56 -21.47
N LEU A 402 5.92 -3.01 -21.50
CA LEU A 402 4.70 -3.81 -21.34
C LEU A 402 4.57 -4.89 -22.42
N GLY A 403 4.85 -4.59 -23.69
CA GLY A 403 4.81 -5.54 -24.79
C GLY A 403 5.73 -6.75 -24.58
N ILE A 404 6.95 -6.52 -24.05
CA ILE A 404 7.88 -7.62 -23.72
C ILE A 404 7.38 -8.43 -22.53
N ARG A 405 6.78 -7.79 -21.52
CA ARG A 405 6.15 -8.50 -20.38
C ARG A 405 4.99 -9.40 -20.85
N GLN A 406 4.17 -8.92 -21.79
CA GLN A 406 3.09 -9.72 -22.36
C GLN A 406 3.63 -10.89 -23.17
N ARG A 407 4.71 -10.69 -23.94
CA ARG A 407 5.42 -11.76 -24.66
C ARG A 407 5.96 -12.81 -23.69
N LEU A 408 6.53 -12.41 -22.56
CA LEU A 408 6.96 -13.33 -21.50
C LEU A 408 5.79 -14.10 -20.88
N GLN A 409 4.65 -13.47 -20.63
CA GLN A 409 3.46 -14.19 -20.12
C GLN A 409 2.95 -15.23 -21.12
N LEU A 410 2.93 -14.90 -22.41
CA LEU A 410 2.56 -15.86 -23.46
C LEU A 410 3.57 -17.01 -23.53
N ALA A 411 4.87 -16.73 -23.44
CA ALA A 411 5.92 -17.74 -23.40
C ALA A 411 5.74 -18.70 -22.21
N VAL A 412 5.40 -18.19 -21.05
CA VAL A 412 5.09 -18.99 -19.86
C VAL A 412 3.81 -19.82 -20.05
N ALA A 413 2.76 -19.23 -20.63
CA ALA A 413 1.49 -19.93 -20.87
C ALA A 413 1.64 -21.08 -21.91
N THR A 414 2.68 -21.02 -22.75
CA THR A 414 2.93 -22.03 -23.81
C THR A 414 4.09 -23.01 -23.51
N ILE A 415 4.77 -22.85 -22.35
CA ILE A 415 5.97 -23.64 -22.04
C ILE A 415 5.74 -25.16 -22.01
N HIS A 416 4.55 -25.60 -21.63
CA HIS A 416 4.13 -26.99 -21.53
C HIS A 416 3.43 -27.51 -22.78
N GLU A 417 3.45 -26.76 -23.89
CA GLU A 417 2.87 -27.12 -25.19
C GLU A 417 1.35 -27.42 -25.09
N PRO A 418 0.52 -26.50 -24.59
CA PRO A 418 -0.91 -26.74 -24.44
C PRO A 418 -1.60 -26.81 -25.79
N ARG A 419 -2.70 -27.59 -25.86
CA ARG A 419 -3.58 -27.67 -27.04
C ARG A 419 -4.59 -26.51 -27.10
N ILE A 420 -4.90 -25.91 -25.93
CA ILE A 420 -5.81 -24.75 -25.78
C ILE A 420 -5.06 -23.63 -25.09
N LEU A 421 -5.21 -22.40 -25.61
CA LEU A 421 -4.66 -21.20 -25.03
C LEU A 421 -5.81 -20.24 -24.73
N ILE A 422 -5.98 -19.86 -23.46
CA ILE A 422 -7.01 -18.93 -22.99
C ILE A 422 -6.33 -17.64 -22.55
N LEU A 423 -6.65 -16.53 -23.23
CA LEU A 423 -6.01 -15.23 -23.07
C LEU A 423 -7.03 -14.17 -22.65
N ASP A 424 -6.86 -13.57 -21.48
CA ASP A 424 -7.76 -12.56 -20.94
C ASP A 424 -7.17 -11.15 -21.15
N GLU A 425 -7.65 -10.44 -22.18
CA GLU A 425 -7.21 -9.10 -22.60
C GLU A 425 -5.68 -8.97 -22.73
N PRO A 426 -5.01 -9.83 -23.51
CA PRO A 426 -3.55 -9.99 -23.45
C PRO A 426 -2.75 -8.78 -23.95
N THR A 427 -3.33 -7.92 -24.76
CA THR A 427 -2.65 -6.76 -25.38
C THR A 427 -3.18 -5.42 -24.89
N SER A 428 -3.92 -5.44 -23.76
CA SER A 428 -4.44 -4.20 -23.18
C SER A 428 -3.31 -3.26 -22.76
N GLY A 429 -3.29 -2.05 -23.33
CA GLY A 429 -2.26 -1.02 -23.08
C GLY A 429 -0.96 -1.23 -23.85
N VAL A 430 -0.87 -2.21 -24.76
CA VAL A 430 0.30 -2.47 -25.59
C VAL A 430 0.27 -1.60 -26.84
N ASP A 431 1.42 -1.06 -27.22
CA ASP A 431 1.59 -0.25 -28.42
C ASP A 431 1.32 -1.05 -29.72
N PRO A 432 1.01 -0.37 -30.85
CA PRO A 432 0.64 -1.06 -32.09
C PRO A 432 1.68 -2.04 -32.62
N LEU A 433 2.97 -1.73 -32.55
CA LEU A 433 4.03 -2.63 -33.07
C LEU A 433 4.16 -3.90 -32.24
N ALA A 434 4.24 -3.75 -30.92
CA ALA A 434 4.31 -4.89 -30.02
C ALA A 434 3.03 -5.74 -30.07
N ARG A 435 1.87 -5.12 -30.32
CA ARG A 435 0.58 -5.80 -30.54
C ARG A 435 0.61 -6.64 -31.80
N ASP A 436 1.09 -6.10 -32.91
CA ASP A 436 1.20 -6.85 -34.15
C ASP A 436 2.18 -8.02 -34.06
N ALA A 437 3.32 -7.85 -33.42
CA ALA A 437 4.26 -8.93 -33.13
C ALA A 437 3.62 -10.04 -32.25
N PHE A 438 2.83 -9.66 -31.26
CA PHE A 438 2.08 -10.60 -30.42
C PHE A 438 1.05 -11.39 -31.24
N TRP A 439 0.25 -10.74 -32.09
CA TRP A 439 -0.73 -11.39 -32.96
C TRP A 439 -0.11 -12.29 -33.99
N ARG A 440 1.02 -11.91 -34.60
CA ARG A 440 1.80 -12.80 -35.52
C ARG A 440 2.13 -14.12 -34.80
N LYS A 441 2.52 -14.05 -33.54
CA LYS A 441 2.83 -15.21 -32.73
C LYS A 441 1.59 -16.06 -32.42
N LEU A 442 0.44 -15.47 -32.11
CA LEU A 442 -0.81 -16.18 -31.90
C LEU A 442 -1.24 -16.94 -33.18
N ILE A 443 -1.17 -16.26 -34.34
CA ILE A 443 -1.51 -16.87 -35.62
C ILE A 443 -0.58 -18.07 -35.96
N SER A 444 0.73 -17.93 -35.73
CA SER A 444 1.66 -19.04 -35.88
C SER A 444 1.33 -20.21 -34.93
N LEU A 445 1.03 -19.94 -33.66
CA LEU A 445 0.64 -21.01 -32.72
C LEU A 445 -0.64 -21.75 -33.18
N SER A 446 -1.63 -21.01 -33.69
CA SER A 446 -2.88 -21.60 -34.15
C SER A 446 -2.68 -22.35 -35.49
N ARG A 447 -2.01 -21.73 -36.49
CA ARG A 447 -1.92 -22.28 -37.87
C ARG A 447 -0.83 -23.32 -38.03
N ASP A 448 0.34 -23.11 -37.40
CA ASP A 448 1.50 -23.99 -37.58
C ASP A 448 1.54 -25.11 -36.54
N LYS A 449 1.01 -24.85 -35.28
CA LYS A 449 1.02 -25.83 -34.20
C LYS A 449 -0.36 -26.39 -33.85
N GLY A 450 -1.44 -25.90 -34.48
CA GLY A 450 -2.81 -26.39 -34.27
C GLY A 450 -3.42 -26.02 -32.91
N VAL A 451 -2.85 -25.02 -32.20
CA VAL A 451 -3.33 -24.58 -30.90
C VAL A 451 -4.67 -23.85 -31.05
N THR A 452 -5.69 -24.23 -30.28
CA THR A 452 -6.98 -23.52 -30.21
C THR A 452 -6.83 -22.34 -29.30
N ILE A 453 -7.20 -21.13 -29.75
CA ILE A 453 -7.01 -19.90 -28.98
C ILE A 453 -8.38 -19.29 -28.65
N PHE A 454 -8.63 -19.10 -27.36
CA PHE A 454 -9.78 -18.38 -26.85
C PHE A 454 -9.29 -17.05 -26.24
N ILE A 455 -9.62 -15.93 -26.86
CA ILE A 455 -9.14 -14.61 -26.47
C ILE A 455 -10.29 -13.70 -26.09
N SER A 456 -10.22 -13.06 -24.90
CA SER A 456 -11.09 -11.95 -24.60
C SER A 456 -10.43 -10.64 -25.05
N THR A 457 -11.20 -9.78 -25.65
CA THR A 457 -10.76 -8.42 -26.01
C THR A 457 -11.91 -7.44 -25.96
N HIS A 458 -11.59 -6.17 -25.86
CA HIS A 458 -12.50 -5.05 -26.09
C HIS A 458 -12.02 -4.18 -27.26
N PHE A 459 -10.97 -4.61 -28.00
CA PHE A 459 -10.41 -3.95 -29.17
C PHE A 459 -11.03 -4.52 -30.44
N MET A 460 -11.55 -3.63 -31.29
CA MET A 460 -12.20 -4.02 -32.53
C MET A 460 -11.20 -4.58 -33.54
N ASN A 461 -10.05 -3.91 -33.70
CA ASN A 461 -8.98 -4.35 -34.59
C ASN A 461 -8.40 -5.74 -34.21
N GLU A 462 -8.49 -6.14 -32.95
CA GLU A 462 -8.13 -7.50 -32.52
C GLU A 462 -9.25 -8.50 -32.81
N ALA A 463 -10.50 -8.10 -32.54
CA ALA A 463 -11.65 -8.94 -32.85
C ALA A 463 -11.74 -9.24 -34.35
N GLU A 464 -11.39 -8.29 -35.22
CA GLU A 464 -11.29 -8.49 -36.67
C GLU A 464 -10.23 -9.50 -37.12
N ARG A 465 -9.23 -9.76 -36.26
CA ARG A 465 -8.19 -10.79 -36.46
C ARG A 465 -8.57 -12.19 -35.96
N CYS A 466 -9.78 -12.36 -35.43
CA CYS A 466 -10.29 -13.65 -34.98
C CYS A 466 -11.04 -14.35 -36.14
N ASP A 467 -11.05 -15.69 -36.13
CA ASP A 467 -11.83 -16.46 -37.08
C ASP A 467 -13.34 -16.26 -36.87
N ARG A 468 -13.79 -16.35 -35.61
CA ARG A 468 -15.13 -16.03 -35.18
C ARG A 468 -15.09 -15.26 -33.87
N ILE A 469 -16.09 -14.47 -33.63
CA ILE A 469 -16.28 -13.72 -32.39
C ILE A 469 -17.65 -13.93 -31.80
N SER A 470 -17.72 -13.85 -30.50
CA SER A 470 -18.95 -13.78 -29.70
C SER A 470 -19.10 -12.42 -29.09
N LEU A 471 -20.24 -11.78 -29.31
CA LEU A 471 -20.62 -10.50 -28.69
C LEU A 471 -21.30 -10.79 -27.35
N MET A 472 -20.73 -10.27 -26.24
CA MET A 472 -21.25 -10.52 -24.90
C MET A 472 -21.66 -9.23 -24.19
N HIS A 473 -22.85 -9.24 -23.57
CA HIS A 473 -23.32 -8.13 -22.74
C HIS A 473 -24.14 -8.66 -21.55
N ALA A 474 -24.00 -8.01 -20.37
CA ALA A 474 -24.77 -8.30 -19.15
C ALA A 474 -24.86 -9.81 -18.80
N GLY A 475 -23.81 -10.57 -19.03
CA GLY A 475 -23.74 -12.00 -18.75
C GLY A 475 -24.23 -12.91 -19.87
N ARG A 476 -24.76 -12.38 -20.98
CA ARG A 476 -25.36 -13.14 -22.09
C ARG A 476 -24.55 -12.98 -23.37
N VAL A 477 -24.59 -14.00 -24.22
CA VAL A 477 -24.10 -13.94 -25.58
C VAL A 477 -25.21 -13.36 -26.46
N LEU A 478 -24.94 -12.23 -27.14
CA LEU A 478 -25.89 -11.55 -28.02
C LEU A 478 -25.88 -12.11 -29.42
N ASP A 479 -24.70 -12.43 -29.95
CA ASP A 479 -24.53 -12.95 -31.32
C ASP A 479 -23.16 -13.65 -31.46
N VAL A 480 -23.03 -14.59 -32.41
CA VAL A 480 -21.79 -15.30 -32.73
C VAL A 480 -21.66 -15.41 -34.26
N GLY A 481 -20.49 -15.10 -34.79
CA GLY A 481 -20.21 -15.19 -36.21
C GLY A 481 -18.81 -14.73 -36.58
N THR A 482 -18.47 -14.74 -37.86
CA THR A 482 -17.27 -14.06 -38.33
C THR A 482 -17.42 -12.53 -38.19
N PRO A 483 -16.33 -11.77 -38.06
CA PRO A 483 -16.43 -10.30 -37.99
C PRO A 483 -17.24 -9.69 -39.11
N GLN A 484 -17.06 -10.21 -40.32
CA GLN A 484 -17.77 -9.74 -41.51
C GLN A 484 -19.28 -10.07 -41.47
N GLU A 485 -19.68 -11.29 -41.07
CA GLU A 485 -21.08 -11.68 -40.94
C GLU A 485 -21.82 -10.81 -39.91
N LEU A 486 -21.16 -10.50 -38.79
CA LEU A 486 -21.74 -9.67 -37.73
C LEU A 486 -21.95 -8.23 -38.18
N THR A 487 -21.01 -7.67 -38.95
CA THR A 487 -21.11 -6.34 -39.53
C THR A 487 -22.25 -6.28 -40.58
N GLU A 488 -22.33 -7.26 -41.48
CA GLU A 488 -23.37 -7.35 -42.51
C GLU A 488 -24.77 -7.53 -41.92
N ARG A 489 -24.94 -8.44 -40.93
CA ARG A 489 -26.26 -8.69 -40.26
C ARG A 489 -26.86 -7.42 -39.62
N ARG A 490 -25.99 -6.48 -39.19
CA ARG A 490 -26.43 -5.25 -38.55
C ARG A 490 -26.41 -4.01 -39.44
N GLY A 491 -26.01 -4.17 -40.69
CA GLY A 491 -25.94 -3.08 -41.67
C GLY A 491 -24.96 -1.97 -41.26
N ALA A 492 -23.92 -2.31 -40.48
CA ALA A 492 -22.89 -1.40 -40.02
C ALA A 492 -21.73 -1.32 -41.01
N GLN A 493 -20.96 -0.23 -40.95
CA GLN A 493 -19.75 -0.09 -41.79
C GLN A 493 -18.51 -0.69 -41.12
N THR A 494 -18.49 -0.68 -39.76
CA THR A 494 -17.41 -1.20 -38.97
C THR A 494 -17.92 -2.17 -37.89
N LEU A 495 -17.02 -3.05 -37.41
CA LEU A 495 -17.35 -3.95 -36.30
C LEU A 495 -17.72 -3.20 -35.01
N GLU A 496 -17.11 -2.03 -34.77
CA GLU A 496 -17.43 -1.17 -33.64
C GLU A 496 -18.88 -0.66 -33.71
N GLU A 497 -19.32 -0.20 -34.86
CA GLU A 497 -20.71 0.22 -35.07
C GLU A 497 -21.68 -0.96 -34.88
N ALA A 498 -21.33 -2.15 -35.41
CA ALA A 498 -22.14 -3.36 -35.22
C ALA A 498 -22.25 -3.75 -33.73
N PHE A 499 -21.18 -3.65 -32.98
CA PHE A 499 -21.17 -3.92 -31.53
C PHE A 499 -21.98 -2.89 -30.74
N ILE A 500 -21.83 -1.60 -31.03
CA ILE A 500 -22.61 -0.51 -30.39
C ILE A 500 -24.11 -0.69 -30.70
N ALA A 501 -24.47 -0.98 -31.95
CA ALA A 501 -25.86 -1.24 -32.33
C ALA A 501 -26.45 -2.46 -31.59
N ALA A 502 -25.63 -3.50 -31.35
CA ALA A 502 -26.02 -4.64 -30.55
C ALA A 502 -26.34 -4.27 -29.10
N LEU A 503 -25.53 -3.37 -28.51
CA LEU A 503 -25.71 -2.90 -27.12
C LEU A 503 -26.89 -1.93 -26.99
N GLU A 504 -27.08 -1.01 -27.94
CA GLU A 504 -28.17 -0.02 -27.91
C GLU A 504 -29.54 -0.69 -28.06
N GLY A 505 -29.62 -1.80 -28.79
CA GLY A 505 -30.84 -2.61 -28.92
C GLY A 505 -31.33 -3.20 -27.59
N GLU A 506 -30.42 -3.55 -26.68
CA GLU A 506 -30.72 -4.06 -25.33
C GLU A 506 -30.94 -2.95 -24.29
N THR A 507 -30.29 -1.78 -24.46
CA THR A 507 -30.27 -0.70 -23.46
C THR A 507 -31.48 0.26 -23.57
N GLN A 508 -32.34 0.16 -24.57
CA GLN A 508 -33.54 1.01 -24.71
C GLN A 508 -34.56 0.88 -23.54
N ALA A 509 -34.31 0.03 -22.55
CA ALA A 509 -35.16 -0.14 -21.38
C ALA A 509 -34.70 0.62 -20.11
N GLU A 510 -33.47 1.11 -20.00
CA GLU A 510 -32.97 1.65 -18.71
C GLU A 510 -32.32 3.03 -18.72
N ASP A 511 -31.85 3.61 -19.81
CA ASP A 511 -31.13 4.88 -19.80
C ASP A 511 -31.52 5.84 -20.95
N ALA A 512 -32.66 6.53 -20.79
CA ALA A 512 -32.85 7.75 -21.55
C ALA A 512 -31.97 8.88 -21.00
N PRO A 513 -31.14 9.55 -21.79
CA PRO A 513 -30.34 10.69 -21.31
C PRO A 513 -31.31 11.79 -20.89
N SER A 514 -31.33 12.10 -19.60
CA SER A 514 -32.09 13.24 -19.06
C SER A 514 -31.60 14.53 -19.71
N ASP A 515 -32.53 15.26 -20.26
CA ASP A 515 -32.40 16.56 -20.89
C ASP A 515 -31.56 17.50 -19.99
N THR A 516 -30.37 17.87 -20.44
CA THR A 516 -29.39 18.64 -19.67
C THR A 516 -29.67 20.16 -19.76
N ALA A 517 -30.88 20.59 -19.41
CA ALA A 517 -31.24 22.01 -19.32
C ALA A 517 -30.58 22.76 -18.14
N GLY A 518 -29.87 22.05 -17.23
CA GLY A 518 -29.39 22.60 -15.96
C GLY A 518 -27.88 22.99 -15.87
N LEU A 519 -27.13 23.00 -16.98
CA LEU A 519 -25.66 23.25 -16.93
C LEU A 519 -25.26 24.75 -16.84
N THR A 520 -26.20 25.66 -16.66
CA THR A 520 -25.93 27.08 -16.46
C THR A 520 -26.30 27.51 -15.04
N ALA A 521 -25.50 27.10 -14.06
CA ALA A 521 -25.47 27.83 -12.81
C ALA A 521 -24.31 28.85 -12.91
N ASP A 522 -24.64 30.09 -13.22
CA ASP A 522 -23.77 31.26 -13.02
C ASP A 522 -23.57 31.43 -11.51
N VAL A 523 -22.85 30.52 -10.88
CA VAL A 523 -22.47 30.64 -9.49
C VAL A 523 -21.27 31.58 -9.47
N ALA A 524 -21.57 32.89 -9.28
CA ALA A 524 -20.55 33.91 -9.12
C ALA A 524 -19.52 33.45 -8.08
N THR A 525 -18.31 33.12 -8.52
CA THR A 525 -17.17 32.72 -7.69
C THR A 525 -16.74 33.89 -6.82
N LYS A 526 -17.38 34.08 -5.66
CA LYS A 526 -16.85 34.95 -4.62
C LYS A 526 -15.54 34.32 -4.13
N THR A 527 -14.42 34.93 -4.51
CA THR A 527 -13.07 34.49 -4.12
C THR A 527 -12.98 34.33 -2.61
N ALA A 528 -12.90 33.06 -2.16
CA ALA A 528 -12.72 32.74 -0.76
C ALA A 528 -11.36 33.28 -0.26
N SER A 529 -11.28 33.75 1.00
CA SER A 529 -10.02 34.25 1.58
C SER A 529 -8.92 33.16 1.59
N ALA A 530 -7.67 33.54 1.54
CA ALA A 530 -6.54 32.60 1.57
C ALA A 530 -6.57 31.70 2.83
N ALA A 531 -7.00 32.25 3.98
CA ALA A 531 -7.15 31.50 5.21
C ALA A 531 -8.25 30.45 5.11
N HIS A 532 -9.41 30.77 4.54
CA HIS A 532 -10.51 29.83 4.34
C HIS A 532 -10.09 28.68 3.43
N ARG A 533 -9.35 28.96 2.35
CA ARG A 533 -8.83 27.92 1.46
C ARG A 533 -7.85 26.97 2.16
N ALA A 534 -6.95 27.51 3.01
CA ALA A 534 -5.99 26.70 3.77
C ALA A 534 -6.70 25.78 4.79
N THR A 535 -7.66 26.32 5.55
CA THR A 535 -8.43 25.52 6.52
C THR A 535 -9.31 24.48 5.82
N SER A 536 -9.93 24.81 4.67
CA SER A 536 -10.72 23.87 3.88
C SER A 536 -9.88 22.68 3.39
N ARG A 537 -8.66 22.93 2.89
CA ARG A 537 -7.73 21.88 2.44
C ARG A 537 -7.26 20.99 3.59
N LEU A 538 -6.88 21.59 4.72
CA LEU A 538 -6.50 20.82 5.91
C LEU A 538 -7.65 19.91 6.35
N TRP A 539 -8.86 20.48 6.47
CA TRP A 539 -10.05 19.73 6.91
C TRP A 539 -10.47 18.66 5.91
N ALA A 540 -10.25 18.86 4.60
CA ALA A 540 -10.48 17.84 3.56
C ALA A 540 -9.65 16.59 3.83
N TYR A 541 -8.34 16.74 4.06
CA TYR A 541 -7.46 15.62 4.39
C TYR A 541 -7.82 14.97 5.72
N THR A 542 -8.14 15.77 6.75
CA THR A 542 -8.56 15.24 8.05
C THR A 542 -9.82 14.39 7.95
N THR A 543 -10.87 14.90 7.29
CA THR A 543 -12.14 14.18 7.12
C THR A 543 -11.94 12.90 6.31
N ARG A 544 -11.20 12.99 5.21
CA ARG A 544 -10.90 11.82 4.38
C ARG A 544 -10.16 10.74 5.16
N GLU A 545 -9.07 11.10 5.85
CA GLU A 545 -8.27 10.16 6.63
C GLU A 545 -9.08 9.52 7.76
N THR A 546 -9.94 10.30 8.42
CA THR A 546 -10.86 9.79 9.45
C THR A 546 -11.83 8.75 8.87
N LEU A 547 -12.45 9.04 7.71
CA LEU A 547 -13.35 8.11 7.05
C LEU A 547 -12.65 6.82 6.61
N GLU A 548 -11.44 6.92 6.05
CA GLU A 548 -10.65 5.75 5.67
C GLU A 548 -10.28 4.89 6.87
N LEU A 549 -9.91 5.52 7.99
CA LEU A 549 -9.54 4.81 9.22
C LEU A 549 -10.73 4.11 9.86
N VAL A 550 -11.88 4.79 9.96
CA VAL A 550 -13.10 4.22 10.57
C VAL A 550 -13.68 3.09 9.71
N ARG A 551 -13.52 3.14 8.39
CA ARG A 551 -14.00 2.10 7.47
C ARG A 551 -13.02 0.92 7.31
N ASP A 552 -11.84 0.99 7.89
CA ASP A 552 -10.86 -0.09 7.89
C ASP A 552 -10.86 -0.78 9.26
N PRO A 553 -11.61 -1.91 9.44
CA PRO A 553 -11.79 -2.54 10.73
C PRO A 553 -10.47 -3.09 11.31
N ILE A 554 -9.55 -3.51 10.44
CA ILE A 554 -8.25 -4.05 10.88
C ILE A 554 -7.40 -2.94 11.49
N ARG A 555 -7.30 -1.78 10.80
CA ARG A 555 -6.56 -0.63 11.34
C ARG A 555 -7.19 -0.06 12.60
N MET A 556 -8.52 0.02 12.67
CA MET A 556 -9.23 0.46 13.87
C MET A 556 -8.97 -0.48 15.04
N PHE A 557 -8.99 -1.79 14.80
CA PHE A 557 -8.65 -2.78 15.83
C PHE A 557 -7.24 -2.57 16.38
N PHE A 558 -6.22 -2.49 15.50
CA PHE A 558 -4.85 -2.25 15.95
C PHE A 558 -4.65 -0.86 16.57
N ALA A 559 -5.39 0.15 16.13
CA ALA A 559 -5.31 1.50 16.69
C ALA A 559 -5.89 1.60 18.10
N LEU A 560 -6.96 0.88 18.42
CA LEU A 560 -7.66 0.95 19.71
C LEU A 560 -7.32 -0.21 20.65
N ALA A 561 -7.41 -1.45 20.17
CA ALA A 561 -7.18 -2.64 20.99
C ALA A 561 -5.68 -2.99 21.12
N GLY A 562 -4.86 -2.65 20.11
CA GLY A 562 -3.42 -2.92 20.13
C GLY A 562 -2.71 -2.36 21.37
N PRO A 563 -2.87 -1.06 21.70
CA PRO A 563 -2.30 -0.48 22.93
C PRO A 563 -2.73 -1.20 24.21
N ILE A 564 -4.01 -1.56 24.31
CA ILE A 564 -4.58 -2.24 25.47
C ILE A 564 -3.98 -3.63 25.64
N ILE A 565 -3.97 -4.42 24.55
CA ILE A 565 -3.42 -5.78 24.55
C ILE A 565 -1.93 -5.73 24.91
N LEU A 566 -1.19 -4.81 24.32
CA LEU A 566 0.25 -4.67 24.58
C LEU A 566 0.52 -4.28 26.03
N MET A 567 -0.27 -3.38 26.61
CA MET A 567 -0.14 -2.99 28.02
C MET A 567 -0.46 -4.14 28.96
N LEU A 568 -1.54 -4.91 28.69
CA LEU A 568 -1.91 -6.07 29.52
C LEU A 568 -0.85 -7.16 29.43
N THR A 569 -0.39 -7.49 28.22
CA THR A 569 0.62 -8.54 28.05
C THR A 569 1.97 -8.19 28.65
N MET A 570 2.43 -6.95 28.47
CA MET A 570 3.70 -6.50 29.04
C MET A 570 3.58 -6.24 30.54
N GLY A 571 2.46 -5.67 31.02
CA GLY A 571 2.25 -5.33 32.43
C GLY A 571 2.14 -6.54 33.35
N PHE A 572 1.53 -7.63 32.85
CA PHE A 572 1.50 -8.91 33.58
C PHE A 572 2.69 -9.81 33.27
N GLY A 573 3.30 -9.67 32.08
CA GLY A 573 4.38 -10.53 31.62
C GLY A 573 5.77 -10.13 32.09
N ILE A 574 5.98 -8.83 32.40
CA ILE A 574 7.27 -8.32 32.89
C ILE A 574 7.12 -8.00 34.35
N SER A 575 7.42 -8.96 35.22
CA SER A 575 7.54 -8.77 36.65
C SER A 575 8.98 -9.00 37.06
N PHE A 576 9.54 -8.03 37.78
CA PHE A 576 10.78 -8.17 38.55
C PHE A 576 10.50 -8.45 40.01
N ASP A 577 9.23 -8.62 40.38
CA ASP A 577 8.81 -8.95 41.73
C ASP A 577 9.27 -10.36 42.05
N VAL A 578 9.86 -10.50 43.19
CA VAL A 578 10.29 -11.79 43.73
C VAL A 578 9.23 -12.25 44.70
N ASP A 579 8.22 -12.95 44.17
CA ASP A 579 7.13 -13.45 45.01
C ASP A 579 7.59 -14.59 45.92
N LYS A 580 8.54 -15.38 45.42
CA LYS A 580 9.09 -16.52 46.15
C LYS A 580 10.57 -16.69 45.78
N LEU A 581 11.41 -16.77 46.82
CA LEU A 581 12.81 -17.13 46.78
C LEU A 581 12.95 -18.55 47.29
N SER A 582 13.16 -19.50 46.41
CA SER A 582 13.44 -20.88 46.76
C SER A 582 14.84 -20.95 47.38
N PHE A 583 14.94 -21.45 48.60
CA PHE A 583 16.24 -21.62 49.25
C PHE A 583 16.44 -23.05 49.78
N ALA A 584 17.68 -23.52 49.78
CA ALA A 584 18.09 -24.79 50.34
C ALA A 584 19.20 -24.58 51.38
N VAL A 585 19.27 -25.46 52.36
CA VAL A 585 20.20 -25.35 53.48
C VAL A 585 21.03 -26.61 53.59
N ASN A 586 22.32 -26.44 53.84
CA ASN A 586 23.20 -27.52 54.35
C ASN A 586 23.64 -27.14 55.76
N ASP A 587 22.89 -27.61 56.77
CA ASP A 587 23.20 -27.35 58.17
C ASP A 587 24.10 -28.50 58.72
N MET A 588 25.42 -28.26 58.77
CA MET A 588 26.39 -29.16 59.32
C MET A 588 26.48 -29.06 60.82
N ASP A 589 26.11 -27.93 61.44
CA ASP A 589 26.21 -27.66 62.90
C ASP A 589 25.08 -28.29 63.70
N ARG A 590 23.86 -28.27 63.22
CA ARG A 590 22.63 -28.85 63.81
C ARG A 590 22.34 -28.40 65.25
N THR A 591 22.85 -27.24 65.63
CA THR A 591 22.62 -26.60 66.91
C THR A 591 21.28 -25.88 67.01
N PRO A 592 20.80 -25.45 68.20
CA PRO A 592 19.62 -24.56 68.30
C PRO A 592 19.80 -23.25 67.54
N GLU A 593 21.01 -22.70 67.49
CA GLU A 593 21.38 -21.44 66.86
C GLU A 593 21.29 -21.54 65.32
N SER A 594 21.81 -22.66 64.76
CA SER A 594 21.70 -22.89 63.32
C SER A 594 20.25 -23.07 62.88
N ARG A 595 19.47 -23.82 63.65
CA ARG A 595 18.02 -24.00 63.39
C ARG A 595 17.25 -22.67 63.42
N ARG A 596 17.58 -21.82 64.39
CA ARG A 596 16.98 -20.52 64.55
C ARG A 596 17.27 -19.59 63.38
N LEU A 597 18.45 -19.65 62.82
CA LEU A 597 18.80 -18.95 61.58
C LEU A 597 17.98 -19.46 60.41
N VAL A 598 17.83 -20.74 60.24
CA VAL A 598 16.99 -21.33 59.17
C VAL A 598 15.51 -20.97 59.38
N GLU A 599 15.00 -21.00 60.61
CA GLU A 599 13.64 -20.56 60.94
C GLU A 599 13.42 -19.05 60.64
N ALA A 600 14.43 -18.18 60.83
CA ALA A 600 14.36 -16.78 60.48
C ALA A 600 14.10 -16.59 58.98
N PHE A 601 14.78 -17.36 58.14
CA PHE A 601 14.52 -17.35 56.68
C PHE A 601 13.13 -17.92 56.35
N SER A 602 12.74 -19.05 56.92
CA SER A 602 11.46 -19.73 56.67
C SER A 602 10.24 -18.94 57.18
N SER A 603 10.45 -18.03 58.12
CA SER A 603 9.36 -17.22 58.71
C SER A 603 8.91 -16.08 57.82
N ILE A 604 9.71 -15.72 56.84
CA ILE A 604 9.41 -14.66 55.88
C ILE A 604 8.67 -15.21 54.67
N PRO A 605 7.50 -14.68 54.29
CA PRO A 605 6.67 -15.20 53.20
C PRO A 605 7.36 -15.28 51.84
N GLN A 606 8.41 -14.48 51.61
CA GLN A 606 9.17 -14.44 50.38
C GLN A 606 10.13 -15.61 50.21
N PHE A 607 10.56 -16.28 51.30
CA PHE A 607 11.46 -17.41 51.26
C PHE A 607 10.69 -18.74 51.38
N GLU A 608 10.91 -19.65 50.44
CA GLU A 608 10.31 -20.97 50.41
C GLU A 608 11.41 -22.03 50.49
N GLN A 609 11.49 -22.76 51.64
CA GLN A 609 12.50 -23.79 51.82
C GLN A 609 12.21 -24.98 50.90
N GLN A 610 13.22 -25.41 50.20
CA GLN A 610 13.24 -26.60 49.36
C GLN A 610 13.97 -27.75 50.06
N GLU A 611 14.17 -28.87 49.35
CA GLU A 611 14.95 -30.00 49.90
C GLU A 611 16.38 -29.55 50.20
N ASP A 612 16.88 -29.99 51.39
CA ASP A 612 18.24 -29.67 51.82
C ASP A 612 19.26 -30.40 50.96
N PHE A 613 20.43 -29.78 50.76
CA PHE A 613 21.50 -30.36 49.99
C PHE A 613 22.64 -30.88 50.91
N SER A 614 23.35 -31.90 50.46
CA SER A 614 24.40 -32.53 51.22
C SER A 614 25.80 -32.38 50.57
N SER A 615 25.87 -31.98 49.37
CA SER A 615 27.12 -31.78 48.59
C SER A 615 27.01 -30.62 47.61
N LEU A 616 28.16 -30.03 47.24
CA LEU A 616 28.22 -29.00 46.24
C LEU A 616 27.78 -29.46 44.84
N ASP A 617 28.03 -30.72 44.48
CA ASP A 617 27.55 -31.29 43.20
C ASP A 617 26.02 -31.40 43.16
N GLU A 618 25.35 -31.53 44.28
CA GLU A 618 23.91 -31.53 44.41
C GLU A 618 23.36 -30.11 44.33
N LEU A 619 24.04 -29.16 44.96
CA LEU A 619 23.72 -27.74 44.91
C LEU A 619 23.80 -27.20 43.47
N ASP A 620 24.88 -27.51 42.75
CA ASP A 620 25.06 -27.10 41.33
C ASP A 620 23.92 -27.61 40.48
N ARG A 621 23.48 -28.86 40.64
CA ARG A 621 22.34 -29.44 39.92
C ARG A 621 21.00 -28.77 40.27
N LEU A 622 20.76 -28.42 41.54
CA LEU A 622 19.57 -27.72 41.97
C LEU A 622 19.52 -26.28 41.39
N MET A 623 20.65 -25.58 41.38
CA MET A 623 20.77 -24.24 40.81
C MET A 623 20.69 -24.26 39.27
N GLU A 624 21.33 -25.25 38.59
CA GLU A 624 21.23 -25.41 37.13
C GLU A 624 19.79 -25.65 36.63
N ARG A 625 18.98 -26.37 37.44
CA ARG A 625 17.57 -26.61 37.15
C ARG A 625 16.66 -25.42 37.48
N GLY A 626 17.18 -24.44 38.25
CA GLY A 626 16.39 -23.34 38.80
C GLY A 626 15.45 -23.69 39.93
N ASP A 627 15.66 -24.89 40.55
CA ASP A 627 14.85 -25.33 41.69
C ASP A 627 15.17 -24.52 42.95
N VAL A 628 16.41 -24.02 43.06
CA VAL A 628 16.91 -23.22 44.18
C VAL A 628 17.55 -21.93 43.66
N THR A 629 17.19 -20.79 44.23
CA THR A 629 17.71 -19.45 43.92
C THR A 629 18.79 -19.01 44.92
N LEU A 630 18.67 -19.47 46.17
CA LEU A 630 19.59 -19.18 47.27
C LEU A 630 19.98 -20.49 47.96
N ALA A 631 21.24 -20.68 48.19
CA ALA A 631 21.69 -21.79 49.04
C ALA A 631 22.52 -21.28 50.22
N MET A 632 22.35 -21.89 51.40
CA MET A 632 23.07 -21.53 52.59
C MET A 632 23.78 -22.78 53.15
N GLU A 633 25.04 -22.64 53.44
CA GLU A 633 25.82 -23.69 54.17
C GLU A 633 26.25 -23.12 55.53
N ILE A 634 25.84 -23.81 56.57
CA ILE A 634 26.18 -23.48 57.96
C ILE A 634 27.24 -24.51 58.41
N PRO A 635 28.50 -24.07 58.61
CA PRO A 635 29.59 -24.96 58.93
C PRO A 635 29.50 -25.49 60.37
N ASP A 636 30.12 -26.64 60.62
CA ASP A 636 30.27 -27.27 61.95
C ASP A 636 30.91 -26.29 62.95
N GLY A 637 30.39 -26.18 64.14
CA GLY A 637 30.88 -25.28 65.18
C GLY A 637 30.35 -23.84 65.12
N PHE A 638 29.33 -23.55 64.26
CA PHE A 638 28.69 -22.24 64.11
C PHE A 638 28.14 -21.72 65.44
N GLY A 639 27.32 -22.52 66.16
CA GLY A 639 26.76 -22.12 67.44
C GLY A 639 27.82 -21.91 68.52
N LYS A 640 28.88 -22.74 68.52
CA LYS A 640 29.99 -22.59 69.46
C LYS A 640 30.77 -21.28 69.24
N THR A 641 31.06 -20.94 67.97
CA THR A 641 31.77 -19.72 67.62
C THR A 641 30.97 -18.48 67.99
N LEU A 642 29.65 -18.57 67.78
CA LEU A 642 28.66 -17.51 68.14
C LEU A 642 28.67 -17.22 69.63
N HIS A 643 28.72 -18.27 70.50
CA HIS A 643 28.76 -18.08 71.96
C HIS A 643 30.11 -17.64 72.50
N GLN A 644 31.17 -17.89 71.79
CA GLN A 644 32.52 -17.50 72.25
C GLN A 644 32.87 -16.02 71.97
N GLY A 645 32.17 -15.32 71.04
CA GLY A 645 32.30 -13.92 70.72
C GLY A 645 33.72 -13.47 70.33
N LEU A 646 34.63 -14.39 70.00
CA LEU A 646 36.05 -14.12 69.70
C LEU A 646 36.28 -13.88 68.17
N THR A 647 35.45 -14.47 67.34
CA THR A 647 35.50 -14.38 65.88
C THR A 647 34.11 -14.39 65.35
N ALA A 648 33.80 -13.64 64.26
CA ALA A 648 32.54 -13.68 63.57
C ALA A 648 32.37 -15.08 62.91
N PRO A 649 31.19 -15.76 63.10
CA PRO A 649 30.93 -17.02 62.44
C PRO A 649 30.78 -16.77 60.93
N GLU A 650 31.40 -17.63 60.11
CA GLU A 650 31.32 -17.60 58.65
C GLU A 650 30.17 -18.48 58.19
N ILE A 651 29.35 -17.98 57.29
CA ILE A 651 28.26 -18.71 56.60
C ILE A 651 28.49 -18.52 55.11
N SER A 652 28.45 -19.58 54.35
CA SER A 652 28.55 -19.52 52.91
C SER A 652 27.19 -19.41 52.28
N ILE A 653 27.01 -18.43 51.42
CA ILE A 653 25.77 -18.20 50.71
C ILE A 653 26.06 -18.13 49.19
N TRP A 654 25.36 -18.93 48.43
CA TRP A 654 25.38 -18.96 46.98
C TRP A 654 24.04 -18.38 46.45
N ILE A 655 24.10 -17.50 45.48
CA ILE A 655 22.95 -16.87 44.86
C ILE A 655 23.02 -17.08 43.35
N ASP A 656 21.94 -17.51 42.75
CA ASP A 656 21.85 -17.64 41.31
C ASP A 656 21.96 -16.27 40.64
N GLY A 657 23.12 -16.02 39.99
CA GLY A 657 23.45 -14.80 39.24
C GLY A 657 23.01 -14.81 37.76
N SER A 658 22.35 -15.86 37.29
CA SER A 658 21.92 -15.96 35.90
C SER A 658 20.93 -14.85 35.52
N MET A 659 20.16 -14.33 36.47
CA MET A 659 19.31 -13.16 36.35
C MET A 659 19.80 -12.05 37.29
N PRO A 660 20.62 -11.07 36.79
CA PRO A 660 21.28 -10.07 37.65
C PRO A 660 20.36 -9.32 38.60
N PHE A 661 19.19 -8.85 38.13
CA PHE A 661 18.23 -8.13 38.97
C PHE A 661 17.61 -8.99 40.07
N ARG A 662 17.37 -10.28 39.80
CA ARG A 662 16.85 -11.22 40.77
C ARG A 662 17.92 -11.57 41.79
N GLY A 663 19.18 -11.72 41.32
CA GLY A 663 20.33 -11.96 42.16
C GLY A 663 20.59 -10.81 43.16
N GLU A 664 20.62 -9.55 42.68
CA GLU A 664 20.78 -8.36 43.49
C GLU A 664 19.65 -8.17 44.53
N THR A 665 18.41 -8.48 44.15
CA THR A 665 17.26 -8.46 45.07
C THR A 665 17.39 -9.55 46.12
N THR A 666 17.78 -10.77 45.76
CA THR A 666 18.01 -11.89 46.65
C THR A 666 19.11 -11.55 47.65
N GLU A 667 20.22 -10.98 47.21
CA GLU A 667 21.33 -10.52 48.07
C GLU A 667 20.82 -9.47 49.07
N GLY A 668 20.04 -8.49 48.63
CA GLY A 668 19.51 -7.44 49.51
C GLY A 668 18.59 -7.98 50.60
N TYR A 669 17.69 -8.93 50.26
CA TYR A 669 16.82 -9.60 51.27
C TYR A 669 17.64 -10.44 52.24
N THR A 670 18.63 -11.16 51.72
CA THR A 670 19.48 -12.02 52.53
C THR A 670 20.32 -11.24 53.54
N LEU A 671 20.98 -10.16 53.07
CA LEU A 671 21.76 -9.29 53.94
C LEU A 671 20.89 -8.61 55.00
N GLY A 672 19.68 -8.15 54.63
CA GLY A 672 18.73 -7.57 55.57
C GLY A 672 18.33 -8.52 56.66
N LEU A 673 18.07 -9.78 56.33
CA LEU A 673 17.71 -10.87 57.25
C LEU A 673 18.84 -11.21 58.21
N LEU A 674 20.06 -11.38 57.64
CA LEU A 674 21.23 -11.66 58.47
C LEU A 674 21.55 -10.55 59.45
N THR A 675 21.36 -9.29 59.03
CA THR A 675 21.56 -8.13 59.89
C THR A 675 20.53 -8.14 61.02
N GLN A 676 19.25 -8.37 60.72
CA GLN A 676 18.21 -8.47 61.73
C GLN A 676 18.44 -9.66 62.69
N PHE A 677 18.86 -10.82 62.19
CA PHE A 677 19.22 -11.96 62.99
C PHE A 677 20.37 -11.67 63.95
N ALA A 678 21.40 -10.93 63.49
CA ALA A 678 22.52 -10.49 64.32
C ALA A 678 22.07 -9.50 65.41
N GLU A 679 21.19 -8.52 65.09
CA GLU A 679 20.62 -7.59 66.07
C GLU A 679 19.76 -8.29 67.14
N ASP A 680 18.93 -9.25 66.75
CA ASP A 680 18.11 -10.04 67.70
C ASP A 680 18.98 -10.89 68.62
N LEU A 681 20.05 -11.44 68.13
CA LEU A 681 21.00 -12.25 68.88
C LEU A 681 21.82 -11.39 69.87
N GLU A 682 22.25 -10.14 69.45
CA GLU A 682 22.93 -9.21 70.33
C GLU A 682 22.00 -8.73 71.48
N ALA A 683 20.74 -8.50 71.24
CA ALA A 683 19.75 -8.14 72.23
C ALA A 683 19.53 -9.22 73.29
N GLU A 684 19.64 -10.52 72.89
CA GLU A 684 19.45 -11.68 73.81
C GLU A 684 20.70 -12.05 74.61
N THR A 685 21.88 -12.01 73.97
CA THR A 685 23.16 -12.50 74.53
C THR A 685 23.88 -11.42 75.37
N GLY A 686 23.54 -10.11 75.17
CA GLY A 686 24.22 -9.02 75.81
C GLY A 686 25.71 -8.82 75.40
N ILE A 687 26.16 -9.48 74.32
CA ILE A 687 27.51 -9.34 73.80
C ILE A 687 27.50 -8.18 72.83
N GLU A 688 28.02 -7.01 73.23
CA GLU A 688 28.15 -5.83 72.37
C GLU A 688 29.15 -6.19 71.24
N SER A 689 28.63 -6.34 70.02
CA SER A 689 29.47 -6.37 68.80
C SER A 689 30.03 -4.95 68.57
N SER A 690 31.33 -4.81 68.43
CA SER A 690 32.06 -3.52 68.35
C SER A 690 31.74 -2.71 67.10
N ALA A 691 30.68 -2.97 66.40
CA ALA A 691 30.27 -2.31 65.17
C ALA A 691 28.71 -2.26 65.00
N SER A 692 27.99 -1.70 65.94
CA SER A 692 26.55 -1.45 65.79
C SER A 692 26.32 -0.15 65.03
N LEU A 693 26.38 -0.18 63.74
CA LEU A 693 25.77 0.85 62.84
C LEU A 693 24.41 0.33 62.42
N SER A 694 23.36 0.67 63.14
CA SER A 694 21.99 0.36 62.72
C SER A 694 21.61 1.19 61.52
N ILE A 695 21.60 0.59 60.33
CA ILE A 695 21.18 1.26 59.11
C ILE A 695 19.72 0.84 58.88
N SER A 696 18.82 1.82 59.13
CA SER A 696 17.39 1.67 58.76
C SER A 696 17.18 2.18 57.32
N THR A 697 16.97 1.29 56.40
CA THR A 697 16.63 1.64 55.02
C THR A 697 15.14 1.97 54.89
N ARG A 698 14.82 3.11 54.31
CA ARG A 698 13.42 3.52 54.04
C ARG A 698 13.28 3.79 52.55
N TYR A 699 12.48 2.98 51.88
CA TYR A 699 12.15 3.19 50.47
C TYR A 699 11.13 4.29 50.30
N LEU A 700 11.42 5.26 49.43
CA LEU A 700 10.54 6.36 49.04
C LEU A 700 9.90 6.03 47.66
N PHE A 701 8.64 6.46 47.48
CA PHE A 701 7.87 6.44 46.25
C PHE A 701 7.32 5.08 45.78
N ASN A 702 7.88 3.95 46.09
CA ASN A 702 7.32 2.61 45.83
C ASN A 702 7.61 1.68 47.02
N GLN A 703 6.97 1.99 48.15
CA GLN A 703 7.22 1.28 49.41
C GLN A 703 6.88 -0.22 49.33
N ALA A 704 5.92 -0.59 48.49
CA ALA A 704 5.52 -1.96 48.26
C ALA A 704 6.44 -2.76 47.32
N PHE A 705 7.46 -2.08 46.75
CA PHE A 705 8.41 -2.69 45.79
C PHE A 705 7.75 -3.38 44.59
N LYS A 706 6.51 -3.04 44.23
CA LYS A 706 5.79 -3.67 43.10
C LYS A 706 6.37 -3.21 41.78
N SER A 707 6.79 -4.15 40.94
CA SER A 707 7.31 -3.87 39.57
C SER A 707 6.30 -3.16 38.71
N ALA A 708 5.01 -3.48 38.82
CA ALA A 708 3.94 -2.85 38.06
C ALA A 708 3.89 -1.32 38.30
N HIS A 709 4.16 -0.83 39.51
CA HIS A 709 4.16 0.60 39.82
C HIS A 709 5.25 1.38 39.04
N ALA A 710 6.41 0.79 38.83
CA ALA A 710 7.52 1.41 38.10
C ALA A 710 7.38 1.21 36.58
N MET A 711 6.93 0.03 36.17
CA MET A 711 6.92 -0.36 34.76
C MET A 711 5.72 0.20 33.99
N VAL A 712 4.51 0.19 34.56
CA VAL A 712 3.29 0.60 33.87
C VAL A 712 3.35 2.06 33.39
N PRO A 713 3.79 3.06 34.16
CA PRO A 713 3.97 4.43 33.66
C PRO A 713 4.98 4.53 32.51
N SER A 714 6.02 3.70 32.55
CA SER A 714 7.05 3.63 31.50
C SER A 714 6.55 2.94 30.25
N MET A 715 5.68 1.92 30.39
CA MET A 715 5.04 1.22 29.25
C MET A 715 4.06 2.13 28.50
N ILE A 716 3.35 3.02 29.21
CA ILE A 716 2.50 4.03 28.56
C ILE A 716 3.34 4.85 27.56
N MET A 717 4.55 5.28 27.95
CA MET A 717 5.48 5.96 27.07
C MET A 717 5.87 5.10 25.85
N LEU A 718 6.25 3.86 26.06
CA LEU A 718 6.70 2.96 24.97
C LEU A 718 5.58 2.71 23.95
N ILE A 719 4.36 2.42 24.43
CA ILE A 719 3.19 2.14 23.60
C ILE A 719 2.81 3.38 22.77
N LEU A 720 2.79 4.56 23.41
CA LEU A 720 2.49 5.82 22.74
C LEU A 720 3.60 6.29 21.80
N MET A 721 4.83 5.81 21.96
CA MET A 721 5.90 6.06 20.98
C MET A 721 5.71 5.19 19.74
N LEU A 722 5.37 3.92 19.92
CA LEU A 722 5.39 2.92 18.84
C LEU A 722 4.16 2.99 17.95
N ILE A 723 2.97 2.81 18.53
CA ILE A 723 1.73 2.60 17.76
C ILE A 723 1.33 3.85 16.96
N PRO A 724 1.28 5.07 17.54
CA PRO A 724 0.95 6.27 16.80
C PRO A 724 1.97 6.60 15.68
N ALA A 725 3.25 6.34 15.92
CA ALA A 725 4.29 6.53 14.90
C ALA A 725 4.09 5.60 13.70
N ILE A 726 3.86 4.30 13.94
CA ILE A 726 3.59 3.33 12.88
C ILE A 726 2.33 3.71 12.09
N MET A 727 1.23 4.02 12.77
CA MET A 727 -0.04 4.39 12.13
C MET A 727 0.10 5.63 11.25
N SER A 728 0.80 6.66 11.73
CA SER A 728 1.05 7.90 10.98
C SER A 728 1.99 7.66 9.79
N THR A 729 2.98 6.77 9.92
CA THR A 729 3.87 6.38 8.81
C THR A 729 3.07 5.70 7.69
N ILE A 730 2.25 4.69 8.04
CA ILE A 730 1.41 3.95 7.09
C ILE A 730 0.47 4.90 6.35
N ALA A 731 -0.12 5.88 7.02
CA ALA A 731 -1.03 6.85 6.43
C ALA A 731 -0.44 7.58 5.21
N VAL A 732 0.83 7.97 5.29
CA VAL A 732 1.51 8.68 4.20
C VAL A 732 2.04 7.71 3.15
N VAL A 733 2.61 6.57 3.57
CA VAL A 733 3.21 5.58 2.65
C VAL A 733 2.15 4.92 1.77
N ARG A 734 0.96 4.67 2.30
CA ARG A 734 -0.17 4.14 1.53
C ARG A 734 -0.51 5.00 0.31
N GLU A 735 -0.47 6.34 0.43
CA GLU A 735 -0.69 7.23 -0.72
C GLU A 735 0.38 7.08 -1.79
N LYS A 736 1.63 6.82 -1.38
CA LYS A 736 2.72 6.56 -2.32
C LYS A 736 2.53 5.22 -3.04
N GLU A 737 2.14 4.19 -2.30
CA GLU A 737 1.97 2.83 -2.81
C GLU A 737 0.74 2.71 -3.73
N THR A 738 -0.37 3.35 -3.38
CA THR A 738 -1.59 3.38 -4.22
C THR A 738 -1.51 4.36 -5.38
N GLY A 739 -0.53 5.27 -5.40
CA GLY A 739 -0.38 6.32 -6.41
C GLY A 739 -1.22 7.57 -6.17
N THR A 740 -2.11 7.60 -5.16
CA THR A 740 -2.95 8.77 -4.82
C THR A 740 -2.16 9.99 -4.36
N ILE A 741 -0.85 9.84 -4.06
CA ILE A 741 0.07 10.96 -3.81
C ILE A 741 0.13 11.94 -5.00
N ALA A 742 -0.23 11.51 -6.21
CA ALA A 742 -0.34 12.36 -7.39
C ALA A 742 -1.36 13.50 -7.16
N ASN A 743 -2.44 13.26 -6.42
CA ASN A 743 -3.43 14.29 -6.07
C ASN A 743 -2.81 15.42 -5.23
N PHE A 744 -1.95 15.07 -4.26
CA PHE A 744 -1.22 16.07 -3.48
C PHE A 744 -0.27 16.89 -4.37
N ARG A 745 0.38 16.27 -5.36
CA ARG A 745 1.34 16.91 -6.25
C ARG A 745 0.67 17.84 -7.25
N ALA A 746 -0.46 17.42 -7.83
CA ALA A 746 -1.20 18.14 -8.86
C ALA A 746 -2.07 19.29 -8.31
N THR A 747 -2.41 19.29 -7.01
CA THR A 747 -3.31 20.29 -6.40
C THR A 747 -2.55 21.42 -5.70
N PRO A 748 -3.20 22.60 -5.45
CA PRO A 748 -2.56 23.74 -4.79
C PRO A 748 -2.34 23.56 -3.28
N VAL A 749 -2.37 22.32 -2.77
CA VAL A 749 -2.19 21.98 -1.35
C VAL A 749 -0.74 22.20 -0.92
N ARG A 750 -0.55 22.80 0.25
CA ARG A 750 0.78 22.97 0.84
C ARG A 750 1.19 21.74 1.62
N LYS A 751 2.52 21.49 1.71
CA LYS A 751 3.07 20.34 2.45
C LYS A 751 2.58 20.27 3.89
N VAL A 752 2.51 21.43 4.58
CA VAL A 752 2.03 21.52 5.96
C VAL A 752 0.54 21.14 6.06
N GLU A 753 -0.30 21.63 5.13
CA GLU A 753 -1.75 21.32 5.10
C GLU A 753 -1.99 19.81 4.92
N PHE A 754 -1.20 19.17 4.07
CA PHE A 754 -1.24 17.74 3.84
C PHE A 754 -0.82 16.93 5.07
N LEU A 755 0.37 17.23 5.63
CA LEU A 755 0.92 16.49 6.77
C LEU A 755 0.06 16.67 8.03
N VAL A 756 -0.26 17.91 8.41
CA VAL A 756 -1.09 18.17 9.60
C VAL A 756 -2.50 17.60 9.43
N GLY A 757 -3.11 17.75 8.23
CA GLY A 757 -4.43 17.18 7.97
C GLY A 757 -4.48 15.66 8.12
N LYS A 758 -3.41 14.95 7.72
CA LYS A 758 -3.28 13.51 7.92
C LYS A 758 -2.94 13.12 9.36
N GLN A 759 -2.22 13.95 10.09
CA GLN A 759 -1.78 13.69 11.46
C GLN A 759 -2.92 13.77 12.48
N LEU A 760 -3.84 14.71 12.29
CA LEU A 760 -4.90 15.03 13.27
C LEU A 760 -5.73 13.84 13.74
N PRO A 761 -6.25 12.94 12.87
CA PRO A 761 -7.02 11.78 13.33
C PRO A 761 -6.22 10.85 14.24
N TYR A 762 -4.93 10.68 13.95
CA TYR A 762 -4.05 9.81 14.74
C TYR A 762 -3.69 10.43 16.08
N ILE A 763 -3.54 11.77 16.15
CA ILE A 763 -3.36 12.48 17.43
C ILE A 763 -4.58 12.25 18.31
N VAL A 764 -5.79 12.40 17.78
CA VAL A 764 -7.03 12.24 18.57
C VAL A 764 -7.14 10.83 19.11
N ILE A 765 -6.92 9.81 18.28
CA ILE A 765 -7.00 8.40 18.69
C ILE A 765 -5.91 8.05 19.70
N ALA A 766 -4.68 8.50 19.48
CA ALA A 766 -3.58 8.20 20.38
C ALA A 766 -3.73 8.92 21.74
N TRP A 767 -4.28 10.13 21.73
CA TRP A 767 -4.60 10.86 22.98
C TRP A 767 -5.77 10.22 23.73
N PHE A 768 -6.76 9.68 23.02
CA PHE A 768 -7.81 8.87 23.63
C PHE A 768 -7.23 7.59 24.25
N ASN A 769 -6.39 6.86 23.51
CA ASN A 769 -5.71 5.67 24.02
C ASN A 769 -4.85 5.97 25.25
N PHE A 770 -4.18 7.10 25.29
CA PHE A 770 -3.43 7.53 26.48
C PHE A 770 -4.33 7.49 27.73
N TRP A 771 -5.54 8.06 27.68
CA TRP A 771 -6.45 8.05 28.82
C TRP A 771 -6.96 6.63 29.16
N VAL A 772 -7.15 5.78 28.16
CA VAL A 772 -7.49 4.37 28.39
C VAL A 772 -6.33 3.65 29.10
N LEU A 773 -5.10 3.87 28.65
CA LEU A 773 -3.91 3.27 29.28
C LEU A 773 -3.70 3.77 30.71
N VAL A 774 -3.92 5.06 30.97
CA VAL A 774 -3.91 5.63 32.32
C VAL A 774 -4.98 4.96 33.19
N GLY A 775 -6.20 4.79 32.68
CA GLY A 775 -7.28 4.09 33.36
C GLY A 775 -6.92 2.64 33.69
N LEU A 776 -6.31 1.91 32.76
CA LEU A 776 -5.80 0.55 33.01
C LEU A 776 -4.71 0.54 34.07
N GLY A 777 -3.79 1.51 34.04
CA GLY A 777 -2.77 1.66 35.09
C GLY A 777 -3.35 1.82 36.47
N LEU A 778 -4.38 2.65 36.61
CA LEU A 778 -5.02 2.96 37.88
C LEU A 778 -5.92 1.82 38.40
N TRP A 779 -6.72 1.17 37.51
CA TRP A 779 -7.76 0.22 37.95
C TRP A 779 -7.38 -1.24 37.84
N VAL A 780 -6.53 -1.61 36.87
CA VAL A 780 -6.11 -3.01 36.67
C VAL A 780 -4.78 -3.29 37.36
N PHE A 781 -3.82 -2.36 37.23
CA PHE A 781 -2.49 -2.52 37.83
C PHE A 781 -2.36 -1.83 39.20
N GLU A 782 -3.40 -1.13 39.67
CA GLU A 782 -3.45 -0.44 40.97
C GLU A 782 -2.25 0.48 41.22
N VAL A 783 -1.72 1.09 40.14
CA VAL A 783 -0.59 2.02 40.24
C VAL A 783 -1.03 3.27 41.01
N PRO A 784 -0.32 3.66 42.06
CA PRO A 784 -0.68 4.86 42.85
C PRO A 784 -0.50 6.12 42.00
N TRP A 785 -1.29 7.12 42.33
CA TRP A 785 -1.24 8.42 41.66
C TRP A 785 -1.18 9.56 42.69
N TYR A 786 -0.12 10.35 42.65
CA TYR A 786 0.16 11.45 43.60
C TYR A 786 0.21 12.84 42.96
N GLY A 787 0.48 12.95 41.65
CA GLY A 787 0.67 14.21 40.93
C GLY A 787 -0.55 14.68 40.13
N SER A 788 -0.32 15.65 39.23
CA SER A 788 -1.38 16.32 38.46
C SER A 788 -1.70 15.62 37.15
N LEU A 789 -2.86 14.94 37.06
CA LEU A 789 -3.33 14.30 35.80
C LEU A 789 -3.52 15.29 34.64
N PRO A 790 -4.02 16.53 34.81
CA PRO A 790 -4.08 17.47 33.68
C PRO A 790 -2.71 17.78 33.08
N VAL A 791 -1.67 17.89 33.95
CA VAL A 791 -0.29 18.11 33.50
C VAL A 791 0.23 16.90 32.70
N LEU A 792 -0.08 15.70 33.16
CA LEU A 792 0.24 14.46 32.44
C LEU A 792 -0.46 14.42 31.07
N GLY A 793 -1.75 14.77 31.01
CA GLY A 793 -2.52 14.86 29.76
C GLY A 793 -1.95 15.88 28.77
N LEU A 794 -1.47 17.03 29.26
CA LEU A 794 -0.81 18.05 28.43
C LEU A 794 0.52 17.54 27.87
N ALA A 795 1.34 16.90 28.70
CA ALA A 795 2.61 16.31 28.28
C ALA A 795 2.38 15.19 27.24
N ALA A 796 1.39 14.32 27.49
CA ALA A 796 1.00 13.26 26.57
C ALA A 796 0.51 13.81 25.22
N LEU A 797 -0.21 14.93 25.20
CA LEU A 797 -0.63 15.56 23.95
C LEU A 797 0.57 15.98 23.10
N PHE A 798 1.55 16.69 23.67
CA PHE A 798 2.76 17.06 22.94
C PHE A 798 3.59 15.83 22.55
N PHE A 799 3.65 14.81 23.42
CA PHE A 799 4.33 13.56 23.12
C PHE A 799 3.70 12.84 21.92
N VAL A 800 2.37 12.73 21.87
CA VAL A 800 1.64 12.12 20.75
C VAL A 800 1.83 12.93 19.44
N ILE A 801 1.85 14.26 19.51
CA ILE A 801 2.15 15.10 18.35
C ILE A 801 3.58 14.83 17.85
N ALA A 802 4.54 14.72 18.77
CA ALA A 802 5.92 14.41 18.40
C ALA A 802 6.06 13.01 17.79
N THR A 803 5.44 11.98 18.38
CA THR A 803 5.55 10.59 17.90
C THR A 803 4.87 10.37 16.55
N THR A 804 3.68 10.96 16.33
CA THR A 804 3.02 10.95 15.02
C THR A 804 3.81 11.74 13.97
N GLY A 805 4.43 12.87 14.36
CA GLY A 805 5.35 13.64 13.52
C GLY A 805 6.61 12.86 13.13
N PHE A 806 7.19 12.12 14.10
CA PHE A 806 8.30 11.21 13.84
C PHE A 806 7.92 10.13 12.80
N GLY A 807 6.74 9.53 12.93
CA GLY A 807 6.22 8.59 11.93
C GLY A 807 6.12 9.19 10.53
N GLN A 808 5.64 10.45 10.41
CA GLN A 808 5.61 11.15 9.13
C GLN A 808 7.00 11.40 8.55
N LEU A 809 8.00 11.68 9.40
CA LEU A 809 9.38 11.84 8.96
C LEU A 809 9.93 10.53 8.38
N VAL A 810 9.74 9.40 9.05
CA VAL A 810 10.15 8.08 8.55
C VAL A 810 9.45 7.75 7.23
N SER A 811 8.17 8.12 7.08
CA SER A 811 7.41 7.92 5.86
C SER A 811 8.04 8.58 4.63
N ALA A 812 8.83 9.66 4.80
CA ALA A 812 9.48 10.34 3.68
C ALA A 812 10.50 9.45 2.96
N PHE A 813 11.13 8.53 3.68
CA PHE A 813 12.21 7.66 3.20
C PHE A 813 11.74 6.27 2.78
N THR A 814 10.52 5.86 3.12
CA THR A 814 9.97 4.54 2.82
C THR A 814 9.00 4.59 1.62
N ARG A 815 8.91 3.49 0.86
CA ARG A 815 8.07 3.38 -0.34
C ARG A 815 6.90 2.41 -0.17
N THR A 816 7.07 1.34 0.63
CA THR A 816 6.05 0.31 0.86
C THR A 816 5.60 0.31 2.32
N GLN A 817 4.36 -0.09 2.59
CA GLN A 817 3.80 -0.15 3.95
C GLN A 817 4.59 -1.12 4.83
N VAL A 818 5.03 -2.25 4.28
CA VAL A 818 5.82 -3.24 5.03
C VAL A 818 7.15 -2.64 5.49
N SER A 819 7.92 -2.03 4.58
CA SER A 819 9.19 -1.38 4.95
C SER A 819 8.99 -0.21 5.93
N ALA A 820 7.85 0.47 5.83
CA ALA A 820 7.49 1.58 6.72
C ALA A 820 7.26 1.11 8.17
N VAL A 821 6.51 0.02 8.35
CA VAL A 821 6.27 -0.57 9.68
C VAL A 821 7.58 -1.00 10.32
N PHE A 822 8.40 -1.79 9.62
CA PHE A 822 9.67 -2.27 10.17
C PHE A 822 10.65 -1.14 10.47
N ALA A 823 10.82 -0.19 9.56
CA ALA A 823 11.73 0.94 9.78
C ALA A 823 11.28 1.78 10.98
N THR A 824 9.96 2.10 11.08
CA THR A 824 9.44 2.89 12.19
C THR A 824 9.59 2.14 13.51
N ALA A 825 9.27 0.84 13.54
CA ALA A 825 9.38 0.02 14.75
C ALA A 825 10.83 -0.04 15.24
N VAL A 826 11.78 -0.38 14.37
CA VAL A 826 13.20 -0.50 14.76
C VAL A 826 13.77 0.84 15.25
N ILE A 827 13.56 1.93 14.49
CA ILE A 827 14.10 3.25 14.83
C ILE A 827 13.42 3.83 16.08
N ALA A 828 12.16 3.47 16.38
CA ALA A 828 11.46 3.91 17.57
C ALA A 828 11.80 3.07 18.82
N ILE A 829 11.80 1.72 18.70
CA ILE A 829 11.95 0.82 19.86
C ILE A 829 13.35 0.90 20.45
N ILE A 830 14.39 0.81 19.61
CA ILE A 830 15.76 0.72 20.12
C ILE A 830 16.14 1.92 21.02
N PRO A 831 15.96 3.19 20.59
CA PRO A 831 16.27 4.31 21.45
C PRO A 831 15.32 4.43 22.66
N THR A 832 14.04 4.08 22.47
CA THR A 832 13.05 4.21 23.54
C THR A 832 13.27 3.18 24.64
N VAL A 833 13.61 1.94 24.32
CA VAL A 833 13.84 0.91 25.36
C VAL A 833 15.18 1.12 26.04
N ASN A 834 16.26 1.36 25.28
CA ASN A 834 17.60 1.32 25.85
C ASN A 834 18.09 2.68 26.40
N PHE A 835 17.58 3.82 25.90
CA PHE A 835 18.13 5.14 26.19
C PHE A 835 17.12 6.17 26.71
N SER A 836 15.84 5.80 26.95
CA SER A 836 14.82 6.76 27.41
C SER A 836 14.66 6.83 28.93
N GLY A 837 15.31 5.95 29.67
CA GLY A 837 15.10 5.82 31.12
C GLY A 837 14.10 4.72 31.50
N LEU A 838 13.72 3.85 30.54
CA LEU A 838 12.84 2.71 30.82
C LEU A 838 13.51 1.66 31.72
N ILE A 839 14.74 1.29 31.39
CA ILE A 839 15.53 0.27 32.09
C ILE A 839 16.48 0.93 33.07
N THR A 840 17.26 1.91 32.60
CA THR A 840 18.24 2.64 33.40
C THR A 840 18.02 4.14 33.27
N PRO A 841 18.13 4.94 34.34
CA PRO A 841 17.96 6.38 34.26
C PRO A 841 18.91 7.03 33.24
N VAL A 842 18.41 7.98 32.45
CA VAL A 842 19.19 8.67 31.40
C VAL A 842 20.46 9.33 31.97
N SER A 843 20.44 9.76 33.24
CA SER A 843 21.57 10.39 33.93
C SER A 843 22.75 9.44 34.13
N THR A 844 22.51 8.12 34.23
CA THR A 844 23.53 7.09 34.49
C THR A 844 24.13 6.51 33.20
N LEU A 845 23.56 6.83 32.05
CA LEU A 845 24.03 6.37 30.76
C LEU A 845 25.40 6.99 30.40
N ALA A 846 26.23 6.22 29.68
CA ALA A 846 27.44 6.72 29.08
C ALA A 846 27.17 7.95 28.16
N PRO A 847 28.11 8.84 27.92
CA PRO A 847 27.88 10.11 27.22
C PRO A 847 27.18 9.96 25.86
N ILE A 848 27.54 8.94 25.08
CA ILE A 848 26.92 8.65 23.77
C ILE A 848 25.48 8.17 23.97
N GLY A 849 25.22 7.26 24.90
CA GLY A 849 23.87 6.75 25.20
C GLY A 849 22.96 7.87 25.70
N ARG A 850 23.48 8.76 26.55
CA ARG A 850 22.76 9.94 27.02
C ARG A 850 22.39 10.90 25.89
N LEU A 851 23.33 11.15 24.96
CA LEU A 851 23.08 11.99 23.78
C LEU A 851 21.98 11.39 22.89
N ILE A 852 22.04 10.07 22.62
CA ILE A 852 21.02 9.37 21.86
C ILE A 852 19.66 9.46 22.56
N GLY A 853 19.59 9.18 23.85
CA GLY A 853 18.35 9.24 24.63
C GLY A 853 17.73 10.63 24.59
N LEU A 854 18.48 11.68 24.89
CA LEU A 854 18.01 13.06 24.87
C LEU A 854 17.62 13.56 23.46
N SER A 855 18.04 12.86 22.39
CA SER A 855 17.62 13.16 21.02
C SER A 855 16.25 12.56 20.65
N PHE A 856 15.61 11.80 21.54
CA PHE A 856 14.30 11.21 21.34
C PHE A 856 13.28 11.71 22.38
N PRO A 857 12.00 11.89 22.00
CA PRO A 857 10.98 12.43 22.88
C PRO A 857 10.66 11.52 24.07
N GLY A 858 10.95 10.20 23.99
CA GLY A 858 10.74 9.24 25.07
C GLY A 858 11.47 9.61 26.36
N ALA A 859 12.74 10.02 26.27
CA ALA A 859 13.55 10.42 27.42
C ALA A 859 13.03 11.66 28.16
N TRP A 860 12.20 12.45 27.50
CA TRP A 860 11.57 13.64 28.09
C TRP A 860 10.17 13.34 28.65
N PHE A 861 9.45 12.36 28.08
CA PHE A 861 8.13 11.98 28.57
C PHE A 861 8.20 10.99 29.75
N GLN A 862 9.17 10.09 29.76
CA GLN A 862 9.31 9.06 30.80
C GLN A 862 9.41 9.66 32.21
N PRO A 863 10.26 10.68 32.52
CA PRO A 863 10.30 11.31 33.84
C PRO A 863 8.98 12.01 34.23
N VAL A 864 8.23 12.50 33.24
CA VAL A 864 6.90 13.10 33.47
C VAL A 864 5.91 12.03 33.91
N SER A 865 5.86 10.91 33.17
CA SER A 865 4.95 9.82 33.46
C SER A 865 5.23 9.23 34.86
N VAL A 866 6.45 8.76 35.10
CA VAL A 866 6.84 8.19 36.39
C VAL A 866 6.73 9.19 37.52
N GLY A 867 7.13 10.46 37.30
CA GLY A 867 7.11 11.51 38.33
C GLY A 867 5.70 11.88 38.79
N ILE A 868 4.73 11.93 37.87
CA ILE A 868 3.34 12.25 38.19
C ILE A 868 2.65 11.07 38.88
N PHE A 869 2.90 9.84 38.43
CA PHE A 869 2.33 8.66 39.10
C PHE A 869 2.91 8.47 40.48
N LEU A 870 4.24 8.44 40.65
CA LEU A 870 4.91 7.96 41.84
C LEU A 870 5.44 9.07 42.76
N LYS A 871 5.86 10.24 42.21
CA LYS A 871 6.59 11.28 42.97
C LYS A 871 5.78 12.54 43.26
N GLY A 872 4.53 12.62 42.76
CA GLY A 872 3.66 13.76 43.00
C GLY A 872 4.04 15.04 42.25
N PHE A 873 4.72 14.90 41.07
CA PHE A 873 5.18 16.08 40.31
C PHE A 873 4.03 16.97 39.84
N GLY A 874 4.26 18.27 39.96
CA GLY A 874 3.39 19.33 39.45
C GLY A 874 3.93 19.93 38.12
N LEU A 875 3.30 21.01 37.66
CA LEU A 875 3.70 21.69 36.41
C LEU A 875 5.12 22.28 36.50
N SER A 876 5.51 22.82 37.66
CA SER A 876 6.85 23.42 37.87
C SER A 876 7.97 22.40 37.65
N ASP A 877 7.75 21.15 38.07
CA ASP A 877 8.77 20.11 38.08
C ASP A 877 9.01 19.53 36.68
N VAL A 878 7.99 19.58 35.83
CA VAL A 878 8.04 18.98 34.48
C VAL A 878 7.94 19.99 33.33
N ALA A 879 7.98 21.31 33.64
CA ALA A 879 7.82 22.36 32.65
C ALA A 879 8.85 22.28 31.52
N LEU A 880 10.13 22.01 31.85
CA LEU A 880 11.19 21.84 30.86
C LEU A 880 10.91 20.63 29.95
N ASN A 881 10.44 19.51 30.50
CA ASN A 881 10.12 18.31 29.77
C ASN A 881 8.98 18.55 28.75
N ILE A 882 7.92 19.26 29.18
CA ILE A 882 6.80 19.63 28.31
C ILE A 882 7.28 20.58 27.19
N LEU A 883 8.12 21.56 27.52
CA LEU A 883 8.71 22.46 26.52
C LEU A 883 9.52 21.68 25.48
N MET A 884 10.36 20.74 25.92
CA MET A 884 11.15 19.92 25.01
C MET A 884 10.27 19.01 24.11
N LEU A 885 9.18 18.46 24.65
CA LEU A 885 8.22 17.70 23.84
C LEU A 885 7.54 18.59 22.78
N ALA A 886 7.20 19.83 23.12
CA ALA A 886 6.68 20.80 22.16
C ALA A 886 7.73 21.15 21.07
N VAL A 887 8.98 21.30 21.46
CA VAL A 887 10.12 21.51 20.52
C VAL A 887 10.29 20.32 19.57
N PHE A 888 10.26 19.08 20.09
CA PHE A 888 10.30 17.88 19.23
C PHE A 888 9.12 17.81 18.26
N SER A 889 7.94 18.17 18.70
CA SER A 889 6.75 18.24 17.83
C SER A 889 6.97 19.18 16.64
N LEU A 890 7.57 20.35 16.90
CA LEU A 890 7.91 21.32 15.87
C LEU A 890 9.03 20.83 14.96
N ILE A 891 10.11 20.27 15.54
CA ILE A 891 11.28 19.76 14.79
C ILE A 891 10.83 18.67 13.81
N TYR A 892 10.07 17.67 14.26
CA TYR A 892 9.62 16.59 13.39
C TYR A 892 8.66 17.08 12.31
N LEU A 893 7.79 18.03 12.58
CA LEU A 893 6.95 18.65 11.57
C LEU A 893 7.80 19.38 10.51
N VAL A 894 8.77 20.19 10.94
CA VAL A 894 9.65 20.93 10.02
C VAL A 894 10.47 19.95 9.15
N LEU A 895 11.09 18.94 9.78
CA LEU A 895 11.87 17.93 9.06
C LEU A 895 11.00 17.13 8.07
N SER A 896 9.77 16.78 8.46
CA SER A 896 8.82 16.10 7.57
C SER A 896 8.45 16.96 6.37
N VAL A 897 8.21 18.27 6.58
CA VAL A 897 7.92 19.22 5.51
C VAL A 897 9.11 19.40 4.56
N LEU A 898 10.33 19.41 5.08
CA LEU A 898 11.55 19.50 4.26
C LEU A 898 11.78 18.21 3.46
N ALA A 899 11.63 17.05 4.11
CA ALA A 899 11.86 15.74 3.50
C ALA A 899 10.79 15.36 2.46
N LEU A 900 9.53 15.78 2.65
CA LEU A 900 8.45 15.50 1.73
C LEU A 900 8.65 16.28 0.41
N ARG A 901 8.81 15.55 -0.70
CA ARG A 901 8.96 16.15 -2.04
C ARG A 901 7.59 16.36 -2.68
N LYS A 902 7.29 17.59 -3.14
CA LYS A 902 6.06 17.92 -3.87
C LYS A 902 6.15 17.55 -5.35
N GLN A 903 7.35 17.42 -5.90
CA GLN A 903 7.59 16.99 -7.28
C GLN A 903 8.43 15.71 -7.27
N GLU A 904 8.23 14.86 -8.26
CA GLU A 904 9.15 13.78 -8.59
C GLU A 904 10.41 14.36 -9.24
N ALA A 905 11.54 13.79 -8.83
CA ALA A 905 12.84 14.16 -9.40
C ALA A 905 13.08 13.43 -10.71
#